data_871f6482bcb0129963d2639cbf4a6eb4
#
_entry.id   871f6482bcb0129963d2639cbf4a6eb4
#
_cell.length_a   1.000
_cell.length_b   1.000
_cell.length_c   1.000
_cell.angle_alpha   90.00
_cell.angle_beta   90.00
_cell.angle_gamma   90.00
#
_symmetry.space_group_name_H-M   'P 1'
#
loop_
_entity.id
_entity.type
_entity.pdbx_description
1 polymer ?
#
loop_
_entity_poly.entity_id
_entity_poly.type
_entity_poly.pdbx_seq_one_letter_code
_entity_poly.pdbx_strand_id
1 'polypeptide(L)'
;GKLIEDRTFFFVDYEGTRLSEGITRVTNVPTLAERQGDFSDSLFPAPLVPGTPFPFPGSQLPAPFINPIGQAIANLYPLPNRDAPFANYVSSPLMTDRNDQFDARIDHRTGPSSTFTLRYSVADRDFYEPFSGPGFSQVPGFGTNVPQQAHNLLGSFTGVMSSSVVNDLRVSYTRVSSAAFHENSGNSLNQRLGLPELSDNVRDHGLSFITITGYSPLGDEYNNPQDSSTGTVQVLDTLTYARGAHLFKFGADLQFTRQDAFRDVQSRGLLTFSSFPVAFTGNALADLLLGLPLVTGGARLDNPQRLRTSSYNLFVQDDIQIGSNLTVSAGLRYDYASPAVDADDRANVYDPATGSLVAVGTGGIPRAGDDPERNNLAPRLGAALALNGGRTIIRGGWGVYYDQAALAPGEGLYFNPPFFDFNLFFPLPGLPLTLFDPFPSFFPFALPPSALTIQRGLETPYLQHWNATVQQEIGPGRSIEVAYVGSRGNNLLRGRDINQADASPNPLNLRPNPLFADIVSLESRGRSRYHALQITGEQRYRTGLSLLAAYTLGKSEDDGSDFFSSAGDPNFPQDSNNPDAEFSRSNFDVRHRLSVSFAYELPYGRNQGDTGGLASVFGDWQLAGVLSMQSGSPFTVALLPEIDNSNTGRAALGFGANDRPNLVDSTAAENPSPDAVSYTHLTLPTKA
;
A
#
# COMPACT_ATOMS: atom_id res chain seq x y z
N GLY A 1 35.29 13.88 -12.18
CA GLY A 1 36.54 14.35 -12.78
C GLY A 1 36.39 15.69 -13.51
N LYS A 2 37.47 16.23 -14.04
CA LYS A 2 37.50 17.44 -14.87
C LYS A 2 37.59 17.03 -16.35
N LEU A 3 36.73 17.56 -17.21
CA LEU A 3 36.85 17.46 -18.68
C LEU A 3 37.51 18.69 -19.28
N ILE A 4 37.14 19.87 -18.77
CA ILE A 4 37.78 21.17 -19.13
C ILE A 4 38.11 21.86 -17.81
N GLU A 5 39.34 22.28 -17.66
CA GLU A 5 39.83 22.89 -16.42
C GLU A 5 38.96 24.09 -16.03
N ASP A 6 38.53 24.13 -14.78
CA ASP A 6 37.68 25.15 -14.16
C ASP A 6 36.32 25.40 -14.85
N ARG A 7 35.95 24.60 -15.87
CA ARG A 7 34.72 24.80 -16.65
C ARG A 7 33.80 23.60 -16.69
N THR A 8 34.34 22.42 -16.97
CA THR A 8 33.48 21.24 -17.18
C THR A 8 33.91 20.11 -16.30
N PHE A 9 32.99 19.61 -15.49
CA PHE A 9 33.19 18.52 -14.58
C PHE A 9 32.22 17.39 -14.95
N PHE A 10 32.63 16.15 -14.67
CA PHE A 10 31.74 15.00 -14.80
C PHE A 10 31.79 14.14 -13.52
N PHE A 11 30.69 13.47 -13.29
CA PHE A 11 30.52 12.47 -12.26
C PHE A 11 29.87 11.24 -12.90
N VAL A 12 30.31 10.06 -12.54
CA VAL A 12 29.67 8.78 -12.87
C VAL A 12 29.70 7.92 -11.62
N ASP A 13 28.61 7.20 -11.41
CA ASP A 13 28.46 6.27 -10.31
C ASP A 13 27.73 5.01 -10.78
N TYR A 14 28.07 3.90 -10.20
CA TYR A 14 27.36 2.63 -10.39
C TYR A 14 27.23 1.92 -9.05
N GLU A 15 26.03 1.49 -8.75
CA GLU A 15 25.71 0.67 -7.59
C GLU A 15 24.98 -0.60 -8.01
N GLY A 16 25.46 -1.74 -7.56
CA GLY A 16 24.84 -3.03 -7.82
C GLY A 16 24.49 -3.75 -6.52
N THR A 17 23.20 -4.07 -6.35
CA THR A 17 22.72 -4.91 -5.24
C THR A 17 22.39 -6.30 -5.75
N ARG A 18 22.80 -7.31 -5.00
CA ARG A 18 22.49 -8.72 -5.25
C ARG A 18 22.10 -9.35 -3.91
N LEU A 19 20.83 -9.70 -3.78
CA LEU A 19 20.32 -10.41 -2.60
C LEU A 19 19.78 -11.76 -3.05
N SER A 20 20.08 -12.78 -2.26
CA SER A 20 19.48 -14.11 -2.38
C SER A 20 19.20 -14.63 -0.98
N GLU A 21 17.94 -14.89 -0.69
CA GLU A 21 17.49 -15.28 0.65
C GLU A 21 16.49 -16.43 0.56
N GLY A 22 16.67 -17.45 1.40
CA GLY A 22 15.73 -18.56 1.53
C GLY A 22 14.50 -18.13 2.32
N ILE A 23 13.32 -18.11 1.68
CA ILE A 23 12.06 -17.80 2.35
C ILE A 23 11.40 -19.08 2.83
N THR A 24 11.49 -19.34 4.13
CA THR A 24 10.94 -20.56 4.71
C THR A 24 9.44 -20.45 4.97
N ARG A 25 8.68 -21.45 4.48
CA ARG A 25 7.27 -21.63 4.78
C ARG A 25 7.02 -23.04 5.30
N VAL A 26 6.11 -23.13 6.25
CA VAL A 26 5.62 -24.40 6.80
C VAL A 26 4.10 -24.43 6.58
N THR A 27 3.62 -25.47 5.91
CA THR A 27 2.21 -25.56 5.52
C THR A 27 1.72 -26.99 5.57
N ASN A 28 0.42 -27.18 5.31
CA ASN A 28 -0.20 -28.48 5.21
C ASN A 28 -0.42 -28.87 3.75
N VAL A 29 -0.01 -30.06 3.36
CA VAL A 29 -0.23 -30.63 2.03
C VAL A 29 -0.87 -32.02 2.15
N PRO A 30 -1.67 -32.47 1.16
CA PRO A 30 -2.30 -33.77 1.21
C PRO A 30 -1.26 -34.90 1.10
N THR A 31 -1.49 -35.97 1.87
CA THR A 31 -0.70 -37.20 1.81
C THR A 31 -0.93 -37.93 0.48
N LEU A 32 -0.09 -38.92 0.16
CA LEU A 32 -0.28 -39.72 -1.04
C LEU A 32 -1.60 -40.52 -0.99
N ALA A 33 -1.96 -41.05 0.18
CA ALA A 33 -3.23 -41.77 0.41
C ALA A 33 -4.43 -40.85 0.15
N GLU A 34 -4.46 -39.68 0.76
CA GLU A 34 -5.53 -38.68 0.54
C GLU A 34 -5.68 -38.28 -0.93
N ARG A 35 -4.57 -38.08 -1.67
CA ARG A 35 -4.62 -37.81 -3.12
C ARG A 35 -5.20 -38.95 -3.93
N GLN A 36 -5.10 -40.18 -3.45
CA GLN A 36 -5.68 -41.35 -4.09
C GLN A 36 -7.13 -41.63 -3.64
N GLY A 37 -7.69 -40.77 -2.79
CA GLY A 37 -9.05 -40.88 -2.27
C GLY A 37 -9.19 -41.72 -1.03
N ASP A 38 -8.08 -42.07 -0.37
CA ASP A 38 -8.08 -42.76 0.91
C ASP A 38 -7.90 -41.80 2.08
N PHE A 39 -8.97 -41.60 2.82
CA PHE A 39 -9.05 -40.70 3.98
C PHE A 39 -9.10 -41.45 5.31
N SER A 40 -8.77 -42.76 5.34
CA SER A 40 -8.84 -43.58 6.54
C SER A 40 -7.98 -43.08 7.68
N ASP A 41 -6.82 -42.49 7.36
CA ASP A 41 -5.85 -41.89 8.30
C ASP A 41 -5.81 -40.37 8.25
N SER A 42 -6.78 -39.75 7.57
CA SER A 42 -6.83 -38.27 7.45
C SER A 42 -7.21 -37.59 8.76
N LEU A 43 -6.62 -36.43 9.03
CA LEU A 43 -7.01 -35.58 10.17
C LEU A 43 -8.33 -34.84 9.94
N PHE A 44 -8.77 -34.75 8.70
CA PHE A 44 -10.00 -34.09 8.33
C PHE A 44 -11.20 -35.06 8.42
N PRO A 45 -12.44 -34.53 8.51
CA PRO A 45 -13.62 -35.37 8.59
C PRO A 45 -13.70 -36.43 7.49
N ALA A 46 -14.16 -37.64 7.82
CA ALA A 46 -14.42 -38.64 6.83
C ALA A 46 -15.41 -38.13 5.78
N PRO A 47 -15.12 -38.30 4.47
CA PRO A 47 -15.98 -37.75 3.43
C PRO A 47 -17.34 -38.46 3.41
N LEU A 48 -18.41 -37.67 3.43
CA LEU A 48 -19.78 -38.14 3.29
C LEU A 48 -20.12 -38.43 1.84
N VAL A 49 -21.00 -39.41 1.62
CA VAL A 49 -21.61 -39.58 0.29
C VAL A 49 -22.54 -38.39 0.03
N PRO A 50 -22.31 -37.61 -1.07
CA PRO A 50 -23.07 -36.43 -1.33
C PRO A 50 -24.59 -36.60 -1.23
N GLY A 51 -25.24 -35.67 -0.51
CA GLY A 51 -26.69 -35.71 -0.26
C GLY A 51 -27.14 -36.73 0.81
N THR A 52 -26.20 -37.36 1.53
CA THR A 52 -26.52 -38.31 2.62
C THR A 52 -25.72 -37.98 3.88
N PRO A 53 -26.14 -38.39 5.06
CA PRO A 53 -25.36 -38.24 6.29
C PRO A 53 -24.32 -39.35 6.49
N PHE A 54 -24.14 -40.26 5.53
CA PHE A 54 -23.29 -41.44 5.69
C PHE A 54 -21.92 -41.23 5.05
N PRO A 55 -20.82 -41.58 5.73
CA PRO A 55 -19.49 -41.56 5.13
C PRO A 55 -19.32 -42.62 4.05
N PHE A 56 -18.40 -42.40 3.10
CA PHE A 56 -17.98 -43.47 2.20
C PHE A 56 -17.41 -44.64 2.97
N PRO A 57 -17.70 -45.91 2.57
CA PRO A 57 -17.21 -47.11 3.25
C PRO A 57 -15.68 -47.07 3.38
N GLY A 58 -15.18 -47.26 4.61
CA GLY A 58 -13.75 -47.22 4.90
C GLY A 58 -13.11 -45.82 4.71
N SER A 59 -13.89 -44.75 4.62
CA SER A 59 -13.44 -43.41 4.30
C SER A 59 -12.68 -43.33 2.95
N GLN A 60 -13.05 -44.21 2.00
CA GLN A 60 -12.40 -44.28 0.69
C GLN A 60 -13.36 -43.90 -0.44
N LEU A 61 -12.90 -43.00 -1.31
CA LEU A 61 -13.62 -42.62 -2.53
C LEU A 61 -13.48 -43.77 -3.56
N PRO A 62 -14.58 -44.31 -4.12
CA PRO A 62 -14.47 -45.29 -5.18
C PRO A 62 -13.79 -44.71 -6.42
N ALA A 63 -12.77 -45.38 -6.96
CA ALA A 63 -11.97 -44.92 -8.08
C ALA A 63 -12.77 -44.40 -9.30
N PRO A 64 -13.90 -44.98 -9.69
CA PRO A 64 -14.70 -44.47 -10.81
C PRO A 64 -15.32 -43.07 -10.58
N PHE A 65 -15.40 -42.61 -9.34
CA PHE A 65 -15.94 -41.27 -9.02
C PHE A 65 -14.87 -40.20 -8.93
N ILE A 66 -13.59 -40.59 -8.93
CA ILE A 66 -12.50 -39.63 -8.89
C ILE A 66 -12.44 -38.86 -10.22
N ASN A 67 -12.62 -37.54 -10.15
CA ASN A 67 -12.53 -36.64 -11.30
C ASN A 67 -11.07 -36.50 -11.76
N PRO A 68 -10.76 -36.73 -13.07
CA PRO A 68 -9.39 -36.68 -13.55
C PRO A 68 -8.73 -35.29 -13.39
N ILE A 69 -9.51 -34.19 -13.50
CA ILE A 69 -9.01 -32.81 -13.29
C ILE A 69 -8.68 -32.61 -11.80
N GLY A 70 -9.60 -33.01 -10.89
CA GLY A 70 -9.37 -32.93 -9.44
C GLY A 70 -8.16 -33.72 -8.99
N GLN A 71 -7.99 -34.93 -9.55
CA GLN A 71 -6.82 -35.77 -9.29
C GLN A 71 -5.53 -35.12 -9.80
N ALA A 72 -5.56 -34.52 -11.01
CA ALA A 72 -4.40 -33.84 -11.58
C ALA A 72 -4.02 -32.60 -10.76
N ILE A 73 -4.99 -31.82 -10.25
CA ILE A 73 -4.76 -30.68 -9.34
C ILE A 73 -4.15 -31.18 -8.03
N ALA A 74 -4.71 -32.21 -7.39
CA ALA A 74 -4.19 -32.77 -6.14
C ALA A 74 -2.73 -33.25 -6.29
N ASN A 75 -2.34 -33.71 -7.47
CA ASN A 75 -0.98 -34.15 -7.77
C ASN A 75 0.02 -33.01 -7.97
N LEU A 76 -0.41 -31.75 -8.05
CA LEU A 76 0.49 -30.59 -8.06
C LEU A 76 1.15 -30.33 -6.68
N TYR A 77 0.53 -30.81 -5.60
CA TYR A 77 1.15 -30.65 -4.28
C TYR A 77 2.47 -31.45 -4.21
N PRO A 78 3.49 -30.95 -3.54
CA PRO A 78 4.62 -31.78 -3.11
C PRO A 78 4.16 -32.84 -2.11
N LEU A 79 4.94 -33.90 -1.90
CA LEU A 79 4.66 -34.88 -0.84
C LEU A 79 5.07 -34.29 0.52
N PRO A 80 4.40 -34.67 1.63
CA PRO A 80 4.86 -34.33 2.96
C PRO A 80 6.33 -34.69 3.17
N ASN A 81 7.07 -33.77 3.80
CA ASN A 81 8.51 -33.97 4.11
C ASN A 81 8.81 -33.78 5.62
N ARG A 82 7.77 -33.68 6.44
CA ARG A 82 7.86 -33.65 7.91
C ARG A 82 6.98 -34.74 8.50
N ASP A 83 7.48 -35.40 9.53
CA ASP A 83 6.71 -36.34 10.34
C ASP A 83 5.88 -35.57 11.37
N ALA A 84 4.82 -34.94 10.88
CA ALA A 84 3.88 -34.12 11.65
C ALA A 84 2.47 -34.33 11.10
N PRO A 85 1.47 -34.51 11.94
CA PRO A 85 0.09 -34.70 11.49
C PRO A 85 -0.50 -33.44 10.84
N PHE A 86 -0.03 -32.28 11.25
CA PHE A 86 -0.38 -30.97 10.69
C PHE A 86 0.88 -30.18 10.37
N ALA A 87 0.82 -29.25 9.41
CA ALA A 87 1.99 -28.52 8.94
C ALA A 87 3.12 -29.49 8.48
N ASN A 88 2.74 -30.45 7.68
CA ASN A 88 3.54 -31.63 7.29
C ASN A 88 4.53 -31.37 6.15
N TYR A 89 4.59 -30.11 5.65
CA TYR A 89 5.51 -29.74 4.58
C TYR A 89 6.27 -28.46 4.93
N VAL A 90 7.55 -28.45 4.63
CA VAL A 90 8.42 -27.27 4.73
C VAL A 90 9.22 -27.08 3.45
N SER A 91 9.34 -25.84 3.01
CA SER A 91 10.19 -25.47 1.89
C SER A 91 10.85 -24.10 2.13
N SER A 92 11.98 -23.88 1.45
CA SER A 92 12.75 -22.64 1.58
C SER A 92 13.31 -22.24 0.21
N PRO A 93 12.44 -21.93 -0.79
CA PRO A 93 12.90 -21.45 -2.09
C PRO A 93 13.58 -20.09 -1.96
N LEU A 94 14.40 -19.75 -2.96
CA LEU A 94 15.16 -18.50 -2.98
C LEU A 94 14.28 -17.35 -3.49
N MET A 95 14.17 -16.30 -2.69
CA MET A 95 13.86 -14.94 -3.14
C MET A 95 15.14 -14.35 -3.73
N THR A 96 15.04 -13.67 -4.85
CA THR A 96 16.20 -13.01 -5.47
C THR A 96 15.85 -11.55 -5.78
N ASP A 97 16.79 -10.66 -5.49
CA ASP A 97 16.70 -9.24 -5.82
C ASP A 97 18.01 -8.80 -6.47
N ARG A 98 17.91 -8.44 -7.73
CA ARG A 98 18.99 -7.86 -8.51
C ARG A 98 18.62 -6.44 -8.88
N ASN A 99 19.40 -5.47 -8.42
CA ASN A 99 19.22 -4.06 -8.73
C ASN A 99 20.55 -3.47 -9.21
N ASP A 100 20.54 -2.86 -10.39
CA ASP A 100 21.64 -2.15 -11.01
C ASP A 100 21.26 -0.69 -11.18
N GLN A 101 22.05 0.24 -10.63
CA GLN A 101 21.83 1.67 -10.74
C GLN A 101 23.06 2.31 -11.37
N PHE A 102 22.82 3.28 -12.26
CA PHE A 102 23.88 4.05 -12.90
C PHE A 102 23.47 5.53 -12.95
N ASP A 103 24.38 6.41 -12.53
CA ASP A 103 24.25 7.84 -12.58
C ASP A 103 25.40 8.46 -13.40
N ALA A 104 25.05 9.39 -14.28
CA ALA A 104 25.99 10.22 -15.00
C ALA A 104 25.58 11.69 -14.89
N ARG A 105 26.54 12.57 -14.58
CA ARG A 105 26.31 14.01 -14.45
C ARG A 105 27.45 14.78 -15.11
N ILE A 106 27.09 15.87 -15.80
CA ILE A 106 27.99 16.86 -16.34
C ILE A 106 27.58 18.23 -15.82
N ASP A 107 28.54 18.94 -15.24
CA ASP A 107 28.41 20.33 -14.83
C ASP A 107 29.28 21.18 -15.73
N HIS A 108 28.70 22.20 -16.40
CA HIS A 108 29.42 23.11 -17.28
C HIS A 108 29.19 24.57 -16.86
N ARG A 109 30.26 25.24 -16.48
CA ARG A 109 30.23 26.69 -16.25
C ARG A 109 30.24 27.42 -17.59
N THR A 110 29.10 28.00 -17.96
CA THR A 110 28.95 28.79 -19.20
C THR A 110 29.55 30.17 -19.09
N GLY A 111 29.85 30.64 -17.87
CA GLY A 111 30.47 31.89 -17.51
C GLY A 111 30.84 31.96 -16.02
N PRO A 112 31.33 33.09 -15.52
CA PRO A 112 31.70 33.25 -14.11
C PRO A 112 30.50 33.08 -13.15
N SER A 113 29.29 33.34 -13.65
CA SER A 113 28.06 33.42 -12.86
C SER A 113 26.97 32.45 -13.28
N SER A 114 27.27 31.51 -14.19
CA SER A 114 26.25 30.61 -14.72
C SER A 114 26.74 29.18 -14.83
N THR A 115 25.91 28.23 -14.41
CA THR A 115 26.20 26.80 -14.49
C THR A 115 25.04 26.07 -15.16
N PHE A 116 25.35 25.21 -16.11
CA PHE A 116 24.46 24.24 -16.70
C PHE A 116 24.81 22.86 -16.15
N THR A 117 23.79 22.08 -15.71
CA THR A 117 23.95 20.71 -15.28
C THR A 117 23.08 19.81 -16.13
N LEU A 118 23.62 18.68 -16.57
CA LEU A 118 22.89 17.57 -17.18
C LEU A 118 23.12 16.33 -16.34
N ARG A 119 22.05 15.66 -15.94
CA ARG A 119 22.13 14.39 -15.20
C ARG A 119 21.21 13.35 -15.83
N TYR A 120 21.72 12.14 -15.94
CA TYR A 120 20.94 10.96 -16.30
C TYR A 120 21.14 9.89 -15.24
N SER A 121 20.03 9.36 -14.75
CA SER A 121 19.97 8.26 -13.78
C SER A 121 19.13 7.14 -14.35
N VAL A 122 19.58 5.89 -14.20
CA VAL A 122 18.81 4.69 -14.54
C VAL A 122 18.94 3.67 -13.42
N ALA A 123 17.82 3.03 -13.10
CA ALA A 123 17.77 1.88 -12.22
C ALA A 123 17.01 0.74 -12.94
N ASP A 124 17.55 -0.47 -12.85
CA ASP A 124 16.97 -1.69 -13.41
C ASP A 124 16.98 -2.76 -12.33
N ARG A 125 15.78 -3.24 -11.96
CA ARG A 125 15.60 -4.20 -10.89
C ARG A 125 14.78 -5.40 -11.36
N ASP A 126 15.34 -6.60 -11.16
CA ASP A 126 14.64 -7.87 -11.28
C ASP A 126 14.45 -8.45 -9.88
N PHE A 127 13.21 -8.53 -9.44
CA PHE A 127 12.84 -9.11 -8.15
C PHE A 127 11.95 -10.33 -8.37
N TYR A 128 12.32 -11.44 -7.73
CA TYR A 128 11.50 -12.66 -7.70
C TYR A 128 11.10 -12.97 -6.25
N GLU A 129 9.81 -13.05 -6.01
CA GLU A 129 9.20 -13.48 -4.75
C GLU A 129 8.65 -14.90 -4.93
N PRO A 130 9.13 -15.91 -4.18
CA PRO A 130 8.66 -17.30 -4.35
C PRO A 130 7.28 -17.56 -3.75
N PHE A 131 6.76 -16.65 -2.90
CA PHE A 131 5.45 -16.74 -2.28
C PHE A 131 4.78 -15.37 -2.25
N SER A 132 3.64 -15.22 -2.89
CA SER A 132 2.93 -13.93 -3.03
C SER A 132 2.26 -13.41 -1.73
N GLY A 133 2.45 -14.09 -0.61
CA GLY A 133 1.92 -13.67 0.69
C GLY A 133 1.21 -14.81 1.45
N PRO A 134 0.80 -14.59 2.71
CA PRO A 134 0.26 -15.65 3.56
C PRO A 134 -1.09 -16.21 3.11
N GLY A 135 -1.88 -15.45 2.35
CA GLY A 135 -3.17 -15.88 1.80
C GLY A 135 -3.08 -16.66 0.48
N PHE A 136 -1.88 -16.73 -0.11
CA PHE A 136 -1.62 -17.40 -1.39
C PHE A 136 -0.92 -18.73 -1.21
N SER A 137 -0.49 -19.35 -2.31
CA SER A 137 0.21 -20.63 -2.27
C SER A 137 1.44 -20.58 -1.35
N GLN A 138 1.56 -21.54 -0.45
CA GLN A 138 2.71 -21.74 0.42
C GLN A 138 3.56 -22.94 -0.01
N VAL A 139 3.30 -23.45 -1.22
CA VAL A 139 4.15 -24.42 -1.90
C VAL A 139 4.86 -23.75 -3.08
N PRO A 140 6.11 -24.14 -3.41
CA PRO A 140 6.86 -23.55 -4.51
C PRO A 140 6.19 -23.73 -5.88
N GLY A 141 6.51 -22.85 -6.84
CA GLY A 141 6.05 -22.93 -8.22
C GLY A 141 4.90 -21.95 -8.55
N PHE A 142 4.56 -21.06 -7.63
CA PHE A 142 3.52 -20.04 -7.78
C PHE A 142 3.99 -18.66 -7.26
N GLY A 143 5.24 -18.35 -7.54
CA GLY A 143 5.86 -17.08 -7.19
C GLY A 143 5.46 -15.93 -8.12
N THR A 144 6.07 -14.77 -7.88
CA THR A 144 5.83 -13.54 -8.65
C THR A 144 7.16 -12.93 -9.10
N ASN A 145 7.27 -12.59 -10.38
CA ASN A 145 8.36 -11.81 -10.96
C ASN A 145 7.94 -10.34 -11.01
N VAL A 146 8.78 -9.44 -10.46
CA VAL A 146 8.50 -8.01 -10.37
C VAL A 146 9.65 -7.21 -11.01
N PRO A 147 9.70 -7.13 -12.36
CA PRO A 147 10.66 -6.28 -13.04
C PRO A 147 10.29 -4.81 -12.85
N GLN A 148 11.27 -3.97 -12.55
CA GLN A 148 11.11 -2.53 -12.38
C GLN A 148 12.22 -1.78 -13.11
N GLN A 149 11.87 -0.70 -13.78
CA GLN A 149 12.83 0.16 -14.47
C GLN A 149 12.50 1.62 -14.24
N ALA A 150 13.49 2.41 -13.88
CA ALA A 150 13.35 3.85 -13.70
C ALA A 150 14.41 4.61 -14.49
N HIS A 151 14.00 5.67 -15.18
CA HIS A 151 14.87 6.59 -15.89
C HIS A 151 14.58 8.02 -15.44
N ASN A 152 15.60 8.81 -15.21
CA ASN A 152 15.48 10.25 -14.95
C ASN A 152 16.51 11.01 -15.75
N LEU A 153 16.05 11.95 -16.58
CA LEU A 153 16.89 12.91 -17.29
C LEU A 153 16.58 14.30 -16.75
N LEU A 154 17.58 15.02 -16.26
CA LEU A 154 17.48 16.37 -15.71
C LEU A 154 18.47 17.28 -16.42
N GLY A 155 17.95 18.39 -17.00
CA GLY A 155 18.72 19.56 -17.38
C GLY A 155 18.41 20.71 -16.43
N SER A 156 19.44 21.37 -15.87
CA SER A 156 19.24 22.58 -15.06
C SER A 156 20.21 23.69 -15.46
N PHE A 157 19.71 24.90 -15.32
CA PHE A 157 20.49 26.11 -15.55
C PHE A 157 20.34 27.04 -14.36
N THR A 158 21.44 27.32 -13.66
CA THR A 158 21.48 28.32 -12.59
C THR A 158 22.30 29.51 -13.06
N GLY A 159 21.69 30.70 -13.09
CA GLY A 159 22.30 31.93 -13.53
C GLY A 159 22.20 33.06 -12.50
N VAL A 160 23.33 33.62 -12.11
CA VAL A 160 23.39 34.87 -11.34
C VAL A 160 23.34 36.04 -12.35
N MET A 161 22.14 36.61 -12.51
CA MET A 161 21.87 37.66 -13.52
C MET A 161 22.38 39.02 -13.07
N SER A 162 22.43 39.27 -11.75
CA SER A 162 23.02 40.44 -11.12
C SER A 162 23.43 40.13 -9.68
N SER A 163 24.02 41.12 -8.97
CA SER A 163 24.33 40.97 -7.53
C SER A 163 23.11 40.70 -6.64
N SER A 164 21.89 40.89 -7.18
CA SER A 164 20.64 40.75 -6.44
C SER A 164 19.65 39.76 -7.09
N VAL A 165 19.96 39.20 -8.26
CA VAL A 165 19.01 38.32 -9.00
C VAL A 165 19.66 37.00 -9.35
N VAL A 166 19.06 35.90 -8.93
CA VAL A 166 19.45 34.55 -9.31
C VAL A 166 18.22 33.85 -9.92
N ASN A 167 18.42 33.15 -11.02
CA ASN A 167 17.42 32.27 -11.62
C ASN A 167 17.90 30.80 -11.61
N ASP A 168 17.00 29.88 -11.32
CA ASP A 168 17.24 28.44 -11.38
C ASP A 168 16.10 27.78 -12.16
N LEU A 169 16.41 27.37 -13.41
CA LEU A 169 15.50 26.64 -14.29
C LEU A 169 15.89 25.16 -14.32
N ARG A 170 14.90 24.30 -14.15
CA ARG A 170 15.04 22.82 -14.23
C ARG A 170 14.00 22.25 -15.15
N VAL A 171 14.42 21.35 -16.03
CA VAL A 171 13.55 20.56 -16.89
C VAL A 171 13.93 19.11 -16.70
N SER A 172 12.96 18.28 -16.35
CA SER A 172 13.20 16.86 -16.16
C SER A 172 12.16 15.99 -16.85
N TYR A 173 12.60 14.81 -17.24
CA TYR A 173 11.74 13.70 -17.65
C TYR A 173 12.05 12.49 -16.77
N THR A 174 11.01 11.98 -16.11
CA THR A 174 11.10 10.76 -15.31
C THR A 174 10.16 9.72 -15.91
N ARG A 175 10.65 8.50 -16.12
CA ARG A 175 9.83 7.35 -16.48
C ARG A 175 10.06 6.24 -15.48
N VAL A 176 8.98 5.69 -14.94
CA VAL A 176 9.00 4.52 -14.06
C VAL A 176 8.08 3.46 -14.68
N SER A 177 8.62 2.28 -14.87
CA SER A 177 7.87 1.09 -15.28
C SER A 177 7.99 0.04 -14.18
N SER A 178 6.86 -0.56 -13.82
CA SER A 178 6.80 -1.64 -12.83
C SER A 178 5.74 -2.64 -13.26
N ALA A 179 6.10 -3.91 -13.23
CA ALA A 179 5.16 -4.98 -13.52
C ALA A 179 5.20 -6.05 -12.43
N ALA A 180 4.14 -6.84 -12.35
CA ALA A 180 4.10 -8.05 -11.55
C ALA A 180 3.48 -9.16 -12.39
N PHE A 181 4.28 -10.17 -12.70
CA PHE A 181 3.86 -11.35 -13.44
C PHE A 181 3.97 -12.57 -12.53
N HIS A 182 2.90 -13.34 -12.45
CA HIS A 182 2.97 -14.63 -11.79
C HIS A 182 3.96 -15.55 -12.49
N GLU A 183 4.57 -16.47 -11.76
CA GLU A 183 5.65 -17.33 -12.24
C GLU A 183 5.25 -18.14 -13.49
N ASN A 184 3.99 -18.54 -13.57
CA ASN A 184 3.44 -19.32 -14.68
C ASN A 184 2.86 -18.47 -15.82
N SER A 185 3.09 -17.15 -15.84
CA SER A 185 2.61 -16.29 -16.92
C SER A 185 3.05 -16.82 -18.29
N GLY A 186 2.09 -16.96 -19.20
CA GLY A 186 2.31 -17.52 -20.53
C GLY A 186 2.27 -19.04 -20.61
N ASN A 187 2.13 -19.75 -19.48
CA ASN A 187 2.02 -21.21 -19.44
C ASN A 187 0.55 -21.60 -19.29
N SER A 188 -0.03 -22.27 -20.26
CA SER A 188 -1.43 -22.74 -20.19
C SER A 188 -1.60 -23.93 -19.23
N LEU A 189 -1.35 -23.70 -17.92
CA LEU A 189 -1.49 -24.75 -16.90
C LEU A 189 -2.94 -25.20 -16.75
N ASN A 190 -3.89 -24.27 -16.74
CA ASN A 190 -5.31 -24.59 -16.74
C ASN A 190 -5.66 -25.57 -17.84
N GLN A 191 -5.32 -25.23 -19.08
CA GLN A 191 -5.62 -26.08 -20.25
C GLN A 191 -4.97 -27.47 -20.14
N ARG A 192 -3.73 -27.55 -19.65
CA ARG A 192 -3.02 -28.83 -19.43
C ARG A 192 -3.71 -29.73 -18.42
N LEU A 193 -4.39 -29.16 -17.44
CA LEU A 193 -5.14 -29.88 -16.42
C LEU A 193 -6.60 -30.16 -16.83
N GLY A 194 -7.05 -29.59 -17.95
CA GLY A 194 -8.42 -29.72 -18.44
C GLY A 194 -9.37 -28.64 -17.92
N LEU A 195 -8.83 -27.57 -17.30
CA LEU A 195 -9.58 -26.36 -16.94
C LEU A 195 -9.64 -25.39 -18.13
N PRO A 196 -10.70 -24.58 -18.27
CA PRO A 196 -10.76 -23.57 -19.32
C PRO A 196 -9.83 -22.38 -19.01
N GLU A 197 -9.31 -21.74 -20.07
CA GLU A 197 -8.73 -20.39 -19.99
C GLU A 197 -9.85 -19.35 -20.12
N LEU A 198 -9.87 -18.35 -19.26
CA LEU A 198 -10.88 -17.27 -19.28
C LEU A 198 -10.46 -16.08 -20.16
N SER A 199 -9.16 -15.95 -20.44
CA SER A 199 -8.58 -14.84 -21.20
C SER A 199 -7.89 -15.37 -22.46
N ASP A 200 -8.05 -14.66 -23.57
CA ASP A 200 -7.30 -14.90 -24.81
C ASP A 200 -5.87 -14.33 -24.76
N ASN A 201 -5.56 -13.50 -23.78
CA ASN A 201 -4.22 -12.96 -23.61
C ASN A 201 -3.30 -14.02 -22.99
N VAL A 202 -2.26 -14.39 -23.72
CA VAL A 202 -1.29 -15.41 -23.28
C VAL A 202 -0.62 -15.02 -21.94
N ARG A 203 -0.41 -13.74 -21.67
CA ARG A 203 0.16 -13.27 -20.40
C ARG A 203 -0.70 -13.64 -19.17
N ASP A 204 -2.01 -13.83 -19.36
CA ASP A 204 -2.95 -14.18 -18.31
C ASP A 204 -2.98 -15.68 -18.01
N HIS A 205 -2.45 -16.51 -18.92
CA HIS A 205 -2.43 -17.96 -18.74
C HIS A 205 -1.57 -18.35 -17.52
N GLY A 206 -1.97 -19.43 -16.85
CA GLY A 206 -1.37 -19.96 -15.64
C GLY A 206 -2.29 -20.97 -14.99
N LEU A 207 -2.23 -21.08 -13.66
CA LEU A 207 -3.17 -21.89 -12.87
C LEU A 207 -4.17 -20.99 -12.14
N SER A 208 -5.46 -21.32 -12.26
CA SER A 208 -6.52 -20.73 -11.41
C SER A 208 -6.12 -20.76 -9.94
N PHE A 209 -6.57 -19.76 -9.19
CA PHE A 209 -6.35 -19.74 -7.74
C PHE A 209 -7.30 -20.74 -7.06
N ILE A 210 -6.76 -21.75 -6.39
CA ILE A 210 -7.52 -22.88 -5.85
C ILE A 210 -7.35 -22.93 -4.34
N THR A 211 -8.43 -22.73 -3.59
CA THR A 211 -8.46 -22.85 -2.15
C THR A 211 -9.10 -24.19 -1.73
N ILE A 212 -8.43 -24.91 -0.84
CA ILE A 212 -8.89 -26.18 -0.29
C ILE A 212 -8.75 -26.10 1.22
N THR A 213 -9.88 -26.04 1.92
CA THR A 213 -9.87 -25.89 3.39
C THR A 213 -8.99 -26.95 4.05
N GLY A 214 -8.05 -26.50 4.87
CA GLY A 214 -7.12 -27.34 5.61
C GLY A 214 -5.76 -27.56 4.93
N TYR A 215 -5.59 -27.16 3.67
CA TYR A 215 -4.34 -27.29 2.94
C TYR A 215 -3.87 -25.92 2.39
N SER A 216 -2.58 -25.84 2.02
CA SER A 216 -2.08 -24.66 1.28
C SER A 216 -2.94 -24.40 0.05
N PRO A 217 -3.31 -23.15 -0.26
CA PRO A 217 -3.81 -22.84 -1.59
C PRO A 217 -2.84 -23.28 -2.68
N LEU A 218 -3.35 -23.51 -3.88
CA LEU A 218 -2.60 -23.71 -5.12
C LEU A 218 -2.94 -22.61 -6.12
N GLY A 219 -2.08 -22.47 -7.10
CA GLY A 219 -2.32 -21.58 -8.23
C GLY A 219 -1.68 -20.21 -8.07
N ASP A 220 -1.68 -19.50 -9.17
CA ASP A 220 -1.04 -18.22 -9.32
C ASP A 220 -1.87 -17.12 -8.65
N GLU A 221 -1.20 -16.08 -8.15
CA GLU A 221 -1.85 -14.95 -7.51
C GLU A 221 -2.86 -14.27 -8.46
N TYR A 222 -4.09 -14.12 -7.99
CA TYR A 222 -5.21 -13.64 -8.81
C TYR A 222 -5.15 -12.14 -9.15
N ASN A 223 -4.30 -11.33 -8.47
CA ASN A 223 -4.12 -9.91 -8.79
C ASN A 223 -3.15 -9.67 -9.95
N ASN A 224 -2.43 -10.70 -10.41
CA ASN A 224 -1.47 -10.65 -11.50
C ASN A 224 -2.05 -11.31 -12.76
N PRO A 225 -1.59 -10.93 -13.97
CA PRO A 225 -0.52 -9.98 -14.24
C PRO A 225 -0.97 -8.52 -14.20
N GLN A 226 -0.02 -7.64 -13.88
CA GLN A 226 -0.21 -6.19 -13.99
C GLN A 226 1.08 -5.53 -14.48
N ASP A 227 0.92 -4.40 -15.19
CA ASP A 227 2.02 -3.57 -15.69
C ASP A 227 1.58 -2.11 -15.65
N SER A 228 2.51 -1.23 -15.31
CA SER A 228 2.31 0.20 -15.32
C SER A 228 3.58 0.92 -15.77
N SER A 229 3.46 1.81 -16.73
CA SER A 229 4.53 2.70 -17.18
C SER A 229 4.06 4.15 -17.06
N THR A 230 4.66 4.88 -16.13
CA THR A 230 4.34 6.29 -15.85
C THR A 230 5.50 7.19 -16.29
N GLY A 231 5.21 8.15 -17.17
CA GLY A 231 6.14 9.17 -17.61
C GLY A 231 5.70 10.55 -17.18
N THR A 232 6.59 11.35 -16.56
CA THR A 232 6.34 12.72 -16.13
C THR A 232 7.39 13.67 -16.71
N VAL A 233 6.93 14.71 -17.41
CA VAL A 233 7.74 15.87 -17.75
C VAL A 233 7.47 16.95 -16.70
N GLN A 234 8.53 17.52 -16.12
CA GLN A 234 8.43 18.62 -15.16
C GLN A 234 9.29 19.79 -15.60
N VAL A 235 8.73 20.99 -15.49
CA VAL A 235 9.43 22.27 -15.67
C VAL A 235 9.27 23.05 -14.38
N LEU A 236 10.39 23.32 -13.72
CA LEU A 236 10.46 24.12 -12.49
C LEU A 236 11.35 25.33 -12.73
N ASP A 237 10.84 26.53 -12.46
CA ASP A 237 11.61 27.77 -12.51
C ASP A 237 11.48 28.53 -11.19
N THR A 238 12.60 29.05 -10.69
CA THR A 238 12.65 29.85 -9.47
C THR A 238 13.52 31.09 -9.68
N LEU A 239 12.92 32.27 -9.55
CA LEU A 239 13.59 33.54 -9.54
C LEU A 239 13.74 34.07 -8.11
N THR A 240 14.97 34.28 -7.66
CA THR A 240 15.28 34.86 -6.34
C THR A 240 15.75 36.29 -6.54
N TYR A 241 15.15 37.24 -5.81
CA TYR A 241 15.48 38.65 -5.84
C TYR A 241 15.74 39.22 -4.44
N ALA A 242 16.98 39.67 -4.19
CA ALA A 242 17.39 40.28 -2.93
C ALA A 242 17.30 41.80 -3.01
N ARG A 243 16.58 42.43 -2.06
CA ARG A 243 16.48 43.91 -1.96
C ARG A 243 16.41 44.37 -0.53
N GLY A 244 17.50 44.95 -0.04
CA GLY A 244 17.57 45.40 1.36
C GLY A 244 17.40 44.24 2.35
N ALA A 245 16.38 44.29 3.16
CA ALA A 245 16.07 43.27 4.13
C ALA A 245 15.21 42.11 3.57
N HIS A 246 14.79 42.18 2.31
CA HIS A 246 13.87 41.27 1.67
C HIS A 246 14.57 40.29 0.72
N LEU A 247 14.19 39.03 0.77
CA LEU A 247 14.60 38.02 -0.20
C LEU A 247 13.33 37.40 -0.80
N PHE A 248 12.91 37.97 -1.93
CA PHE A 248 11.78 37.48 -2.70
C PHE A 248 12.13 36.24 -3.50
N LYS A 249 11.22 35.25 -3.50
CA LYS A 249 11.27 34.09 -4.39
C LYS A 249 9.94 33.97 -5.13
N PHE A 250 10.03 33.81 -6.44
CA PHE A 250 8.91 33.58 -7.35
C PHE A 250 9.17 32.26 -8.06
N GLY A 251 8.16 31.43 -8.24
CA GLY A 251 8.38 30.20 -8.99
C GLY A 251 7.13 29.62 -9.62
N ALA A 252 7.40 28.77 -10.61
CA ALA A 252 6.40 27.97 -11.30
C ALA A 252 6.88 26.51 -11.35
N ASP A 253 5.98 25.56 -11.09
CA ASP A 253 6.22 24.12 -11.21
C ASP A 253 5.08 23.51 -12.04
N LEU A 254 5.42 23.08 -13.26
CA LEU A 254 4.50 22.52 -14.25
C LEU A 254 4.82 21.05 -14.43
N GLN A 255 3.83 20.18 -14.31
CA GLN A 255 4.01 18.74 -14.49
C GLN A 255 2.97 18.17 -15.45
N PHE A 256 3.43 17.25 -16.32
CA PHE A 256 2.60 16.55 -17.30
C PHE A 256 2.87 15.07 -17.15
N THR A 257 1.88 14.34 -16.62
CA THR A 257 2.00 12.91 -16.31
C THR A 257 1.14 12.07 -17.26
N ARG A 258 1.73 11.00 -17.76
CA ARG A 258 1.09 9.99 -18.59
C ARG A 258 1.37 8.62 -18.00
N GLN A 259 0.33 7.83 -17.82
CA GLN A 259 0.43 6.43 -17.40
C GLN A 259 -0.26 5.57 -18.44
N ASP A 260 0.41 4.51 -18.84
CA ASP A 260 -0.17 3.40 -19.60
C ASP A 260 -0.02 2.14 -18.73
N ALA A 261 -1.14 1.44 -18.48
CA ALA A 261 -1.17 0.32 -17.54
C ALA A 261 -2.21 -0.74 -17.95
N PHE A 262 -2.09 -1.94 -17.40
CA PHE A 262 -3.16 -2.92 -17.32
C PHE A 262 -3.13 -3.64 -15.97
N ARG A 263 -4.28 -4.16 -15.54
CA ARG A 263 -4.42 -4.96 -14.32
C ARG A 263 -5.43 -6.07 -14.57
N ASP A 264 -4.92 -7.27 -14.86
CA ASP A 264 -5.73 -8.41 -15.26
C ASP A 264 -6.11 -9.28 -14.04
N VAL A 265 -6.87 -8.66 -13.12
CA VAL A 265 -7.32 -9.27 -11.86
C VAL A 265 -8.32 -10.39 -12.13
N GLN A 266 -8.16 -11.56 -11.48
CA GLN A 266 -9.05 -12.74 -11.60
C GLN A 266 -9.17 -13.31 -13.02
N SER A 267 -8.21 -13.03 -13.92
CA SER A 267 -8.23 -13.43 -15.32
C SER A 267 -8.12 -14.94 -15.55
N ARG A 268 -7.61 -15.71 -14.56
CA ARG A 268 -7.49 -17.17 -14.60
C ARG A 268 -8.61 -17.90 -13.88
N GLY A 269 -9.42 -17.16 -13.14
CA GLY A 269 -10.48 -17.68 -12.28
C GLY A 269 -10.00 -18.19 -10.93
N LEU A 270 -10.97 -18.40 -10.05
CA LEU A 270 -10.80 -18.98 -8.72
C LEU A 270 -11.71 -20.20 -8.53
N LEU A 271 -11.26 -21.16 -7.74
CA LEU A 271 -11.98 -22.37 -7.39
C LEU A 271 -11.87 -22.55 -5.86
N THR A 272 -13.00 -22.70 -5.18
CA THR A 272 -13.03 -22.88 -3.73
C THR A 272 -13.66 -24.23 -3.37
N PHE A 273 -12.93 -24.99 -2.58
CA PHE A 273 -13.40 -26.24 -1.96
C PHE A 273 -13.38 -26.05 -0.44
N SER A 274 -14.53 -26.19 0.19
CA SER A 274 -14.68 -25.89 1.62
C SER A 274 -15.45 -26.98 2.35
N SER A 275 -14.97 -27.32 3.55
CA SER A 275 -15.66 -28.23 4.45
C SER A 275 -16.86 -27.60 5.15
N PHE A 276 -17.00 -26.28 5.09
CA PHE A 276 -18.09 -25.54 5.71
C PHE A 276 -18.58 -24.40 4.80
N PRO A 277 -19.91 -24.21 4.63
CA PRO A 277 -20.97 -25.14 5.09
C PRO A 277 -20.82 -26.51 4.39
N VAL A 278 -21.31 -27.56 5.00
CA VAL A 278 -21.29 -28.92 4.41
C VAL A 278 -22.22 -28.93 3.19
N ALA A 279 -21.65 -28.70 2.00
CA ALA A 279 -22.41 -28.69 0.76
C ALA A 279 -22.43 -30.06 0.06
N PHE A 280 -21.31 -30.80 0.15
CA PHE A 280 -21.15 -32.08 -0.54
C PHE A 280 -20.67 -33.18 0.43
N THR A 281 -19.34 -33.39 0.51
CA THR A 281 -18.78 -34.44 1.36
C THR A 281 -18.42 -33.99 2.77
N GLY A 282 -18.34 -32.67 3.04
CA GLY A 282 -17.81 -32.13 4.28
C GLY A 282 -16.28 -32.24 4.41
N ASN A 283 -15.61 -32.71 3.37
CA ASN A 283 -14.16 -32.78 3.26
C ASN A 283 -13.73 -32.10 1.96
N ALA A 284 -13.03 -30.98 2.07
CA ALA A 284 -12.70 -30.12 0.94
C ALA A 284 -11.82 -30.82 -0.12
N LEU A 285 -10.87 -31.67 0.30
CA LEU A 285 -10.04 -32.41 -0.65
C LEU A 285 -10.83 -33.52 -1.36
N ALA A 286 -11.76 -34.17 -0.67
CA ALA A 286 -12.66 -35.13 -1.30
C ALA A 286 -13.59 -34.45 -2.31
N ASP A 287 -14.08 -33.24 -2.02
CA ASP A 287 -14.87 -32.44 -2.95
C ASP A 287 -14.04 -32.07 -4.19
N LEU A 288 -12.76 -31.70 -4.04
CA LEU A 288 -11.84 -31.52 -5.18
C LEU A 288 -11.70 -32.79 -5.99
N LEU A 289 -11.46 -33.95 -5.34
CA LEU A 289 -11.28 -35.23 -6.02
C LEU A 289 -12.56 -35.70 -6.72
N LEU A 290 -13.74 -35.31 -6.24
CA LEU A 290 -15.02 -35.55 -6.91
C LEU A 290 -15.33 -34.49 -7.99
N GLY A 291 -14.55 -33.42 -8.07
CA GLY A 291 -14.75 -32.35 -9.03
C GLY A 291 -15.92 -31.42 -8.70
N LEU A 292 -16.22 -31.20 -7.43
CA LEU A 292 -17.38 -30.47 -6.92
C LEU A 292 -16.96 -29.19 -6.18
N PRO A 293 -16.63 -28.09 -6.88
CA PRO A 293 -16.30 -26.83 -6.22
C PRO A 293 -17.52 -26.21 -5.55
N LEU A 294 -17.31 -25.61 -4.35
CA LEU A 294 -18.33 -24.87 -3.63
C LEU A 294 -18.62 -23.51 -4.26
N VAL A 295 -17.57 -22.82 -4.70
CA VAL A 295 -17.64 -21.53 -5.36
C VAL A 295 -16.60 -21.50 -6.47
N THR A 296 -16.97 -20.96 -7.60
CA THR A 296 -16.03 -20.60 -8.65
C THR A 296 -16.26 -19.17 -9.09
N GLY A 297 -15.27 -18.54 -9.69
CA GLY A 297 -15.41 -17.18 -10.17
C GLY A 297 -14.30 -16.81 -11.14
N GLY A 298 -14.56 -15.76 -11.91
CA GLY A 298 -13.58 -15.25 -12.84
C GLY A 298 -14.00 -13.94 -13.46
N ALA A 299 -13.03 -13.19 -13.95
CA ALA A 299 -13.25 -11.92 -14.60
C ALA A 299 -13.06 -12.03 -16.12
N ARG A 300 -13.91 -11.33 -16.85
CA ARG A 300 -13.66 -10.93 -18.23
C ARG A 300 -13.15 -9.52 -18.23
N LEU A 301 -12.06 -9.27 -18.96
CA LEU A 301 -11.29 -8.05 -18.91
C LEU A 301 -11.11 -7.44 -20.28
N ASP A 302 -11.35 -6.14 -20.38
CA ASP A 302 -10.93 -5.29 -21.48
C ASP A 302 -10.54 -3.92 -20.91
N ASN A 303 -9.43 -3.89 -20.15
CA ASN A 303 -9.08 -2.74 -19.33
C ASN A 303 -7.65 -2.16 -19.51
N PRO A 304 -7.12 -2.00 -20.74
CA PRO A 304 -5.93 -1.20 -20.90
C PRO A 304 -6.24 0.25 -20.48
N GLN A 305 -5.39 0.80 -19.62
CA GLN A 305 -5.56 2.11 -18.98
C GLN A 305 -4.59 3.10 -19.60
N ARG A 306 -5.04 4.30 -19.98
CA ARG A 306 -4.23 5.35 -20.56
C ARG A 306 -4.50 6.68 -19.89
N LEU A 307 -4.10 6.81 -18.62
CA LEU A 307 -4.37 7.98 -17.80
C LEU A 307 -3.44 9.16 -18.11
N ARG A 308 -4.00 10.36 -18.11
CA ARG A 308 -3.35 11.63 -18.39
C ARG A 308 -3.78 12.68 -17.37
N THR A 309 -2.80 13.37 -16.78
CA THR A 309 -3.05 14.49 -15.85
C THR A 309 -1.97 15.55 -15.98
N SER A 310 -2.27 16.76 -15.54
CA SER A 310 -1.34 17.89 -15.54
C SER A 310 -1.49 18.69 -14.27
N SER A 311 -0.40 19.22 -13.73
CA SER A 311 -0.45 20.16 -12.61
C SER A 311 0.27 21.48 -12.93
N TYR A 312 -0.26 22.57 -12.37
CA TYR A 312 0.23 23.93 -12.57
C TYR A 312 0.28 24.59 -11.21
N ASN A 313 1.50 24.81 -10.71
CA ASN A 313 1.74 25.36 -9.39
C ASN A 313 2.55 26.65 -9.50
N LEU A 314 2.10 27.70 -8.81
CA LEU A 314 2.74 29.00 -8.80
C LEU A 314 2.97 29.43 -7.35
N PHE A 315 4.09 30.09 -7.06
CA PHE A 315 4.32 30.60 -5.71
C PHE A 315 5.07 31.93 -5.68
N VAL A 316 4.83 32.66 -4.59
CA VAL A 316 5.60 33.83 -4.17
C VAL A 316 5.90 33.72 -2.69
N GLN A 317 7.13 34.06 -2.29
CA GLN A 317 7.58 34.08 -0.90
C GLN A 317 8.48 35.28 -0.68
N ASP A 318 8.39 35.89 0.51
CA ASP A 318 9.31 36.90 1.01
C ASP A 318 9.91 36.46 2.34
N ASP A 319 11.24 36.41 2.41
CA ASP A 319 11.99 36.18 3.63
C ASP A 319 12.55 37.55 4.09
N ILE A 320 12.05 38.09 5.21
CA ILE A 320 12.31 39.43 5.70
C ILE A 320 13.24 39.34 6.91
N GLN A 321 14.42 39.97 6.81
CA GLN A 321 15.35 40.11 7.94
C GLN A 321 15.06 41.39 8.72
N ILE A 322 14.47 41.27 9.92
CA ILE A 322 14.12 42.39 10.78
C ILE A 322 15.20 42.55 11.86
N GLY A 323 16.04 43.54 11.70
CA GLY A 323 17.21 43.71 12.54
C GLY A 323 18.21 42.53 12.41
N SER A 324 18.96 42.24 13.46
CA SER A 324 20.00 41.18 13.44
C SER A 324 19.51 39.84 13.94
N ASN A 325 18.32 39.74 14.48
CA ASN A 325 17.90 38.61 15.28
C ASN A 325 16.51 38.03 14.92
N LEU A 326 15.71 38.68 14.07
CA LEU A 326 14.40 38.21 13.68
C LEU A 326 14.33 38.00 12.15
N THR A 327 13.97 36.83 11.74
CA THR A 327 13.59 36.52 10.35
C THR A 327 12.12 36.14 10.30
N VAL A 328 11.38 36.73 9.38
CA VAL A 328 9.96 36.40 9.10
C VAL A 328 9.85 35.96 7.65
N SER A 329 9.19 34.83 7.44
CA SER A 329 8.89 34.30 6.10
C SER A 329 7.39 34.32 5.88
N ALA A 330 6.95 34.86 4.72
CA ALA A 330 5.55 34.82 4.30
C ALA A 330 5.48 34.39 2.83
N GLY A 331 4.62 33.43 2.53
CA GLY A 331 4.46 32.93 1.18
C GLY A 331 3.03 32.55 0.86
N LEU A 332 2.73 32.57 -0.43
CA LEU A 332 1.48 32.09 -0.99
C LEU A 332 1.80 31.20 -2.19
N ARG A 333 1.19 30.02 -2.21
CA ARG A 333 1.24 29.09 -3.35
C ARG A 333 -0.17 28.84 -3.86
N TYR A 334 -0.31 28.76 -5.15
CA TYR A 334 -1.49 28.26 -5.83
C TYR A 334 -1.17 26.89 -6.42
N ASP A 335 -1.98 25.89 -6.12
CA ASP A 335 -1.83 24.53 -6.61
C ASP A 335 -3.07 24.12 -7.42
N TYR A 336 -2.85 23.65 -8.65
CA TYR A 336 -3.89 23.07 -9.48
C TYR A 336 -3.41 21.76 -10.08
N ALA A 337 -4.16 20.69 -9.84
CA ALA A 337 -3.99 19.40 -10.51
C ALA A 337 -5.29 19.07 -11.28
N SER A 338 -5.18 18.79 -12.57
CA SER A 338 -6.33 18.33 -13.33
C SER A 338 -6.72 16.92 -12.86
N PRO A 339 -8.00 16.58 -12.68
CA PRO A 339 -8.42 15.19 -12.54
C PRO A 339 -7.89 14.34 -13.69
N ALA A 340 -7.51 13.09 -13.40
CA ALA A 340 -6.99 12.17 -14.40
C ALA A 340 -8.07 11.74 -15.39
N VAL A 341 -7.76 11.81 -16.69
CA VAL A 341 -8.65 11.36 -17.76
C VAL A 341 -8.02 10.19 -18.52
N ASP A 342 -8.83 9.23 -18.91
CA ASP A 342 -8.40 8.24 -19.89
C ASP A 342 -8.29 8.88 -21.26
N ALA A 343 -7.23 8.58 -22.01
CA ALA A 343 -6.97 9.16 -23.32
C ALA A 343 -8.04 8.80 -24.37
N ASP A 344 -8.67 7.63 -24.21
CA ASP A 344 -9.66 7.07 -25.11
C ASP A 344 -11.08 7.07 -24.49
N ASP A 345 -11.28 7.76 -23.34
CA ASP A 345 -12.52 7.83 -22.56
C ASP A 345 -13.08 6.44 -22.16
N ARG A 346 -12.20 5.48 -21.93
CA ARG A 346 -12.53 4.10 -21.61
C ARG A 346 -12.76 3.89 -20.12
N ALA A 347 -13.74 4.54 -19.54
CA ALA A 347 -14.14 4.37 -18.15
C ALA A 347 -15.64 4.61 -18.01
N ASN A 348 -16.24 3.93 -17.04
CA ASN A 348 -17.61 4.19 -16.59
C ASN A 348 -17.59 4.63 -15.13
N VAL A 349 -18.58 5.41 -14.74
CA VAL A 349 -18.81 5.83 -13.36
C VAL A 349 -20.26 5.55 -12.98
N TYR A 350 -20.49 5.11 -11.75
CA TYR A 350 -21.86 5.02 -11.25
C TYR A 350 -22.38 6.42 -10.95
N ASP A 351 -23.50 6.79 -11.58
CA ASP A 351 -24.19 8.05 -11.35
C ASP A 351 -25.36 7.85 -10.37
N PRO A 352 -25.27 8.41 -9.14
CA PRO A 352 -26.35 8.28 -8.16
C PRO A 352 -27.68 8.91 -8.61
N ALA A 353 -27.66 9.88 -9.52
CA ALA A 353 -28.87 10.55 -10.01
C ALA A 353 -29.71 9.64 -10.93
N THR A 354 -29.06 8.78 -11.70
CA THR A 354 -29.73 7.84 -12.61
C THR A 354 -29.80 6.41 -12.03
N GLY A 355 -29.00 6.12 -10.99
CA GLY A 355 -28.88 4.78 -10.39
C GLY A 355 -28.21 3.77 -11.30
N SER A 356 -27.38 4.19 -12.25
CA SER A 356 -26.77 3.35 -13.28
C SER A 356 -25.33 3.75 -13.60
N LEU A 357 -24.61 2.87 -14.31
CA LEU A 357 -23.31 3.19 -14.87
C LEU A 357 -23.46 4.06 -16.12
N VAL A 358 -22.67 5.14 -16.18
CA VAL A 358 -22.64 6.09 -17.29
C VAL A 358 -21.21 6.23 -17.79
N ALA A 359 -21.01 6.24 -19.10
CA ALA A 359 -19.70 6.45 -19.68
C ALA A 359 -19.20 7.88 -19.39
N VAL A 360 -17.94 8.01 -19.04
CA VAL A 360 -17.30 9.32 -18.85
C VAL A 360 -17.37 10.15 -20.12
N GLY A 361 -17.46 11.47 -20.00
CA GLY A 361 -17.62 12.37 -21.14
C GLY A 361 -19.03 12.40 -21.75
N THR A 362 -19.99 11.65 -21.21
CA THR A 362 -21.38 11.59 -21.69
C THR A 362 -22.39 11.89 -20.59
N GLY A 363 -23.65 12.16 -20.93
CA GLY A 363 -24.73 12.33 -19.94
C GLY A 363 -24.49 13.44 -18.90
N GLY A 364 -23.64 14.41 -19.16
CA GLY A 364 -23.26 15.45 -18.20
C GLY A 364 -22.19 15.00 -17.19
N ILE A 365 -21.63 13.81 -17.34
CA ILE A 365 -20.47 13.32 -16.56
C ILE A 365 -19.17 13.83 -17.23
N PRO A 366 -18.25 14.49 -16.48
CA PRO A 366 -16.96 14.86 -17.01
C PRO A 366 -16.10 13.65 -17.43
N ARG A 367 -15.10 13.88 -18.29
CA ARG A 367 -14.17 12.82 -18.76
C ARG A 367 -13.40 12.13 -17.63
N ALA A 368 -13.19 12.81 -16.52
CA ALA A 368 -12.52 12.26 -15.34
C ALA A 368 -13.50 11.59 -14.35
N GLY A 369 -14.83 11.62 -14.63
CA GLY A 369 -15.85 11.27 -13.64
C GLY A 369 -16.12 12.37 -12.62
N ASP A 370 -15.30 13.41 -12.55
CA ASP A 370 -15.30 14.49 -11.57
C ASP A 370 -15.02 15.85 -12.21
N ASP A 371 -15.46 16.92 -11.54
CA ASP A 371 -15.23 18.32 -11.92
C ASP A 371 -13.91 18.82 -11.30
N PRO A 372 -13.10 19.60 -12.04
CA PRO A 372 -11.81 20.07 -11.52
C PRO A 372 -11.97 21.17 -10.47
N GLU A 373 -11.32 21.03 -9.32
CA GLU A 373 -11.22 22.10 -8.33
C GLU A 373 -10.10 23.10 -8.69
N ARG A 374 -10.32 24.43 -8.50
CA ARG A 374 -9.41 25.49 -8.96
C ARG A 374 -9.13 26.58 -7.91
N ASN A 375 -9.47 26.35 -6.63
CA ASN A 375 -9.39 27.36 -5.57
C ASN A 375 -8.30 27.05 -4.52
N ASN A 376 -7.32 26.21 -4.84
CA ASN A 376 -6.32 25.73 -3.88
C ASN A 376 -5.23 26.77 -3.62
N LEU A 377 -5.47 27.67 -2.67
CA LEU A 377 -4.51 28.66 -2.18
C LEU A 377 -3.85 28.16 -0.89
N ALA A 378 -2.53 28.08 -0.88
CA ALA A 378 -1.70 27.53 0.20
C ALA A 378 -0.82 28.62 0.85
N PRO A 379 -1.33 29.38 1.84
CA PRO A 379 -0.55 30.34 2.59
C PRO A 379 0.45 29.61 3.51
N ARG A 380 1.62 30.23 3.71
CA ARG A 380 2.69 29.75 4.59
C ARG A 380 3.31 30.93 5.33
N LEU A 381 3.47 30.75 6.65
CA LEU A 381 4.04 31.75 7.54
C LEU A 381 5.10 31.10 8.42
N GLY A 382 6.20 31.81 8.67
CA GLY A 382 7.25 31.37 9.56
C GLY A 382 7.96 32.54 10.23
N ALA A 383 8.49 32.31 11.42
CA ALA A 383 9.35 33.25 12.11
C ALA A 383 10.45 32.52 12.88
N ALA A 384 11.64 33.14 12.92
CA ALA A 384 12.76 32.67 13.72
C ALA A 384 13.37 33.86 14.47
N LEU A 385 13.43 33.77 15.81
CA LEU A 385 13.97 34.80 16.69
C LEU A 385 15.18 34.23 17.45
N ALA A 386 16.34 34.88 17.28
CA ALA A 386 17.57 34.58 18.00
C ALA A 386 17.75 35.58 19.15
N LEU A 387 17.86 35.06 20.38
CA LEU A 387 18.06 35.83 21.62
C LEU A 387 19.40 35.48 22.27
N ASN A 388 19.89 36.32 23.16
CA ASN A 388 21.10 36.08 23.96
C ASN A 388 22.35 35.76 23.11
N GLY A 389 22.50 36.47 21.97
CA GLY A 389 23.62 36.23 21.05
C GLY A 389 23.52 34.90 20.31
N GLY A 390 22.30 34.39 20.03
CA GLY A 390 22.05 33.11 19.33
C GLY A 390 21.99 31.89 20.25
N ARG A 391 22.13 32.03 21.56
CA ARG A 391 22.05 30.91 22.50
C ARG A 391 20.63 30.40 22.70
N THR A 392 19.63 31.25 22.53
CA THR A 392 18.21 30.88 22.58
C THR A 392 17.62 31.17 21.23
N ILE A 393 17.04 30.15 20.57
CA ILE A 393 16.38 30.33 19.30
C ILE A 393 14.92 29.88 19.47
N ILE A 394 14.00 30.77 19.09
CA ILE A 394 12.56 30.49 19.08
C ILE A 394 12.14 30.46 17.63
N ARG A 395 11.48 29.38 17.19
CA ARG A 395 10.97 29.24 15.83
C ARG A 395 9.50 28.86 15.87
N GLY A 396 8.76 29.35 14.91
CA GLY A 396 7.36 28.94 14.71
C GLY A 396 7.00 29.01 13.25
N GLY A 397 6.14 28.12 12.83
CA GLY A 397 5.65 28.09 11.45
C GLY A 397 4.24 27.53 11.37
N TRP A 398 3.53 27.93 10.34
CA TRP A 398 2.23 27.40 9.94
C TRP A 398 2.12 27.46 8.41
N GLY A 399 1.47 26.43 7.84
CA GLY A 399 1.23 26.40 6.40
C GLY A 399 0.16 25.43 5.98
N VAL A 400 -0.38 25.68 4.77
CA VAL A 400 -1.31 24.79 4.07
C VAL A 400 -0.57 24.12 2.92
N TYR A 401 -0.83 22.84 2.73
CA TYR A 401 -0.18 21.98 1.72
C TYR A 401 -1.24 21.12 1.07
N TYR A 402 -1.46 21.30 -0.24
CA TYR A 402 -2.38 20.48 -1.02
C TYR A 402 -1.68 19.21 -1.52
N ASP A 403 -2.43 18.10 -1.53
CA ASP A 403 -2.01 16.85 -2.15
C ASP A 403 -2.34 16.85 -3.64
N GLN A 404 -1.47 16.23 -4.42
CA GLN A 404 -1.66 16.07 -5.87
C GLN A 404 -1.89 14.59 -6.17
N ALA A 405 -3.03 14.07 -5.70
CA ALA A 405 -3.39 12.65 -5.80
C ALA A 405 -3.57 12.09 -7.23
N ALA A 406 -3.31 12.87 -8.18
CA ALA A 406 -3.18 12.76 -9.63
C ALA A 406 -3.88 11.58 -10.34
N LEU A 407 -3.49 10.31 -10.12
CA LEU A 407 -3.93 9.17 -10.94
C LEU A 407 -4.91 8.25 -10.23
N ALA A 408 -4.76 8.06 -8.92
CA ALA A 408 -5.46 7.04 -8.15
C ALA A 408 -7.01 7.07 -8.25
N PRO A 409 -7.68 8.24 -8.26
CA PRO A 409 -9.13 8.27 -8.44
C PRO A 409 -9.57 7.69 -9.79
N GLY A 410 -8.83 7.98 -10.87
CA GLY A 410 -9.14 7.49 -12.21
C GLY A 410 -8.88 5.99 -12.39
N GLU A 411 -7.89 5.44 -11.70
CA GLU A 411 -7.52 4.01 -11.81
C GLU A 411 -8.66 3.07 -11.39
N GLY A 412 -9.49 3.46 -10.41
CA GLY A 412 -10.62 2.66 -9.94
C GLY A 412 -11.72 2.48 -10.99
N LEU A 413 -11.94 3.46 -11.85
CA LEU A 413 -13.08 3.45 -12.79
C LEU A 413 -12.99 2.37 -13.88
N TYR A 414 -11.79 1.82 -14.13
CA TYR A 414 -11.61 0.70 -15.07
C TYR A 414 -12.18 -0.63 -14.55
N PHE A 415 -12.47 -0.73 -13.26
CA PHE A 415 -13.09 -1.90 -12.66
C PHE A 415 -14.62 -1.88 -12.74
N ASN A 416 -15.20 -0.99 -13.53
CA ASN A 416 -16.63 -0.98 -13.82
C ASN A 416 -16.96 -1.74 -15.11
N PRO A 417 -18.10 -2.46 -15.17
CA PRO A 417 -18.62 -3.00 -16.41
C PRO A 417 -18.74 -1.91 -17.51
N PRO A 418 -18.50 -2.24 -18.80
CA PRO A 418 -18.18 -3.56 -19.36
C PRO A 418 -16.67 -3.86 -19.38
N PHE A 419 -15.80 -2.97 -18.87
CA PHE A 419 -14.35 -3.12 -18.95
C PHE A 419 -13.82 -4.17 -17.98
N PHE A 420 -14.55 -4.39 -16.89
CA PHE A 420 -14.33 -5.44 -15.91
C PHE A 420 -15.67 -6.08 -15.56
N ASP A 421 -15.77 -7.40 -15.74
CA ASP A 421 -16.98 -8.17 -15.44
C ASP A 421 -16.57 -9.42 -14.64
N PHE A 422 -16.71 -9.33 -13.31
CA PHE A 422 -16.39 -10.43 -12.40
C PHE A 422 -17.67 -11.18 -12.02
N ASN A 423 -17.67 -12.48 -12.26
CA ASN A 423 -18.79 -13.37 -11.99
C ASN A 423 -18.42 -14.44 -10.98
N LEU A 424 -19.31 -14.70 -10.01
CA LEU A 424 -19.24 -15.80 -9.08
C LEU A 424 -20.35 -16.81 -9.39
N PHE A 425 -20.02 -18.11 -9.26
CA PHE A 425 -20.91 -19.22 -9.51
C PHE A 425 -20.99 -20.09 -8.26
N PHE A 426 -22.19 -20.59 -7.98
CA PHE A 426 -22.49 -21.45 -6.82
C PHE A 426 -23.25 -22.68 -7.29
N PRO A 427 -23.12 -23.86 -6.62
CA PRO A 427 -23.93 -25.02 -6.92
C PRO A 427 -25.41 -24.74 -6.62
N LEU A 428 -26.28 -25.08 -7.57
CA LEU A 428 -27.72 -24.94 -7.41
C LEU A 428 -28.38 -26.33 -7.42
N PRO A 429 -29.58 -26.49 -6.78
CA PRO A 429 -30.33 -27.73 -6.87
C PRO A 429 -30.59 -28.11 -8.31
N GLY A 430 -30.07 -29.27 -8.74
CA GLY A 430 -30.18 -29.77 -10.11
C GLY A 430 -29.20 -29.17 -11.14
N LEU A 431 -28.35 -28.22 -10.71
CA LEU A 431 -27.29 -27.64 -11.54
C LEU A 431 -25.99 -27.55 -10.72
N PRO A 432 -25.30 -28.66 -10.45
CA PRO A 432 -24.05 -28.66 -9.72
C PRO A 432 -22.95 -27.99 -10.55
N LEU A 433 -22.10 -27.19 -9.90
CA LEU A 433 -20.81 -26.77 -10.48
C LEU A 433 -19.89 -27.99 -10.56
N THR A 434 -19.13 -28.10 -11.64
CA THR A 434 -18.14 -29.19 -11.80
C THR A 434 -16.84 -28.65 -12.36
N LEU A 435 -15.74 -29.37 -12.15
CA LEU A 435 -14.45 -29.02 -12.75
C LEU A 435 -14.42 -29.16 -14.28
N PHE A 436 -15.39 -29.82 -14.90
CA PHE A 436 -15.54 -29.89 -16.35
C PHE A 436 -16.11 -28.61 -16.95
N ASP A 437 -16.92 -27.87 -16.20
CA ASP A 437 -17.46 -26.56 -16.55
C ASP A 437 -17.52 -25.67 -15.29
N PRO A 438 -16.36 -25.19 -14.82
CA PRO A 438 -16.30 -24.42 -13.57
C PRO A 438 -16.77 -22.97 -13.74
N PHE A 439 -16.82 -22.46 -14.98
CA PHE A 439 -17.23 -21.08 -15.32
C PHE A 439 -18.31 -21.10 -16.40
N PRO A 440 -19.53 -21.56 -16.05
CA PRO A 440 -20.58 -21.78 -17.06
C PRO A 440 -20.95 -20.46 -17.76
N SER A 441 -21.10 -20.51 -19.08
CA SER A 441 -21.49 -19.34 -19.89
C SER A 441 -22.93 -18.88 -19.63
N PHE A 442 -23.77 -19.77 -19.11
CA PHE A 442 -25.12 -19.49 -18.65
C PHE A 442 -25.24 -19.87 -17.17
N PHE A 443 -25.57 -18.89 -16.34
CA PHE A 443 -25.89 -19.10 -14.94
C PHE A 443 -27.20 -18.36 -14.62
N PRO A 444 -28.24 -19.04 -14.07
CA PRO A 444 -29.57 -18.46 -13.94
C PRO A 444 -29.66 -17.35 -12.89
N PHE A 445 -28.65 -17.19 -12.05
CA PHE A 445 -28.57 -16.16 -11.02
C PHE A 445 -27.25 -15.41 -11.13
N ALA A 446 -27.22 -14.40 -12.03
CA ALA A 446 -26.13 -13.45 -11.99
C ALA A 446 -26.19 -12.65 -10.68
N LEU A 447 -25.09 -12.63 -9.94
CA LEU A 447 -24.99 -11.70 -8.81
C LEU A 447 -24.92 -10.26 -9.35
N PRO A 448 -25.51 -9.29 -8.64
CA PRO A 448 -25.34 -7.90 -9.00
C PRO A 448 -23.86 -7.53 -9.06
N PRO A 449 -23.39 -6.81 -10.10
CA PRO A 449 -22.02 -6.35 -10.18
C PRO A 449 -21.72 -5.32 -9.07
N SER A 450 -20.47 -5.25 -8.63
CA SER A 450 -20.00 -4.08 -7.87
C SER A 450 -19.73 -2.92 -8.81
N ALA A 451 -19.78 -1.70 -8.28
CA ALA A 451 -19.46 -0.49 -9.05
C ALA A 451 -18.55 0.44 -8.25
N LEU A 452 -17.76 1.22 -8.97
CA LEU A 452 -16.93 2.28 -8.43
C LEU A 452 -17.44 3.63 -8.94
N THR A 453 -17.36 4.65 -8.09
CA THR A 453 -17.70 6.01 -8.46
C THR A 453 -16.79 7.01 -7.76
N ILE A 454 -16.80 8.24 -8.24
CA ILE A 454 -16.10 9.37 -7.63
C ILE A 454 -17.16 10.41 -7.26
N GLN A 455 -17.04 10.96 -6.05
CA GLN A 455 -17.88 12.07 -5.62
C GLN A 455 -17.78 13.24 -6.62
N ARG A 456 -18.88 13.75 -7.11
CA ARG A 456 -18.92 14.96 -7.95
C ARG A 456 -18.47 16.18 -7.14
N GLY A 457 -17.51 16.95 -7.68
CA GLY A 457 -16.89 18.05 -6.97
C GLY A 457 -15.96 17.58 -5.84
N LEU A 458 -15.12 16.60 -6.14
CA LEU A 458 -14.11 16.10 -5.21
C LEU A 458 -13.16 17.23 -4.82
N GLU A 459 -13.11 17.55 -3.52
CA GLU A 459 -12.22 18.58 -3.02
C GLU A 459 -10.80 18.03 -2.87
N THR A 460 -9.81 18.86 -3.21
CA THR A 460 -8.39 18.46 -3.12
C THR A 460 -8.00 18.27 -1.65
N PRO A 461 -7.44 17.11 -1.28
CA PRO A 461 -6.93 16.88 0.05
C PRO A 461 -5.87 17.91 0.44
N TYR A 462 -5.90 18.38 1.69
CA TYR A 462 -4.87 19.28 2.19
C TYR A 462 -4.51 19.04 3.65
N LEU A 463 -3.25 19.34 3.96
CA LEU A 463 -2.71 19.30 5.30
C LEU A 463 -2.44 20.73 5.79
N GLN A 464 -2.93 21.06 6.96
CA GLN A 464 -2.42 22.17 7.74
C GLN A 464 -1.34 21.65 8.67
N HIS A 465 -0.19 22.30 8.68
CA HIS A 465 0.94 21.95 9.54
C HIS A 465 1.39 23.17 10.33
N TRP A 466 1.67 22.98 11.61
CA TRP A 466 2.20 24.02 12.48
C TRP A 466 3.23 23.46 13.45
N ASN A 467 4.18 24.31 13.83
CA ASN A 467 5.17 23.99 14.83
C ASN A 467 5.56 25.22 15.66
N ALA A 468 6.01 24.96 16.88
CA ALA A 468 6.65 25.94 17.74
C ALA A 468 7.82 25.25 18.44
N THR A 469 9.01 25.83 18.33
CA THR A 469 10.26 25.23 18.82
C THR A 469 11.04 26.25 19.62
N VAL A 470 11.57 25.82 20.77
CA VAL A 470 12.55 26.57 21.58
C VAL A 470 13.81 25.73 21.68
N GLN A 471 14.91 26.26 21.18
CA GLN A 471 16.25 25.67 21.27
C GLN A 471 17.10 26.54 22.23
N GLN A 472 17.72 25.90 23.21
CA GLN A 472 18.58 26.55 24.17
C GLN A 472 19.96 25.90 24.19
N GLU A 473 21.00 26.70 23.95
CA GLU A 473 22.37 26.32 24.25
C GLU A 473 22.59 26.41 25.74
N ILE A 474 22.86 25.27 26.39
CA ILE A 474 23.09 25.16 27.84
C ILE A 474 24.58 25.16 28.21
N GLY A 475 25.44 25.18 27.20
CA GLY A 475 26.89 25.25 27.31
C GLY A 475 27.56 24.98 25.96
N PRO A 476 28.87 25.23 25.83
CA PRO A 476 29.56 25.04 24.56
C PRO A 476 29.38 23.63 24.00
N GLY A 477 28.75 23.53 22.80
CA GLY A 477 28.45 22.26 22.14
C GLY A 477 27.33 21.42 22.78
N ARG A 478 26.52 22.02 23.66
CA ARG A 478 25.36 21.37 24.31
C ARG A 478 24.10 22.17 24.08
N SER A 479 23.08 21.52 23.55
CA SER A 479 21.78 22.13 23.32
C SER A 479 20.63 21.22 23.74
N ILE A 480 19.54 21.84 24.16
CA ILE A 480 18.24 21.22 24.36
C ILE A 480 17.27 21.92 23.43
N GLU A 481 16.48 21.16 22.71
CA GLU A 481 15.38 21.64 21.90
C GLU A 481 14.08 21.02 22.38
N VAL A 482 13.06 21.83 22.53
CA VAL A 482 11.69 21.43 22.84
C VAL A 482 10.80 21.97 21.74
N ALA A 483 10.10 21.08 21.06
CA ALA A 483 9.21 21.42 19.96
C ALA A 483 7.81 20.85 20.19
N TYR A 484 6.80 21.64 19.87
CA TYR A 484 5.44 21.18 19.67
C TYR A 484 5.18 21.16 18.16
N VAL A 485 4.67 20.05 17.65
CA VAL A 485 4.33 19.86 16.24
C VAL A 485 2.87 19.40 16.16
N GLY A 486 2.11 19.99 15.26
CA GLY A 486 0.75 19.60 14.98
C GLY A 486 0.47 19.58 13.49
N SER A 487 -0.42 18.69 13.08
CA SER A 487 -0.98 18.70 11.74
C SER A 487 -2.45 18.28 11.75
N ARG A 488 -3.18 18.75 10.73
CA ARG A 488 -4.56 18.38 10.46
C ARG A 488 -4.75 18.16 8.98
N GLY A 489 -5.12 16.91 8.61
CA GLY A 489 -5.57 16.56 7.26
C GLY A 489 -7.07 16.80 7.14
N ASN A 490 -7.46 17.39 6.01
CA ASN A 490 -8.85 17.64 5.65
C ASN A 490 -9.08 17.19 4.21
N ASN A 491 -10.31 16.85 3.89
CA ASN A 491 -10.73 16.39 2.55
C ASN A 491 -9.89 15.19 2.04
N LEU A 492 -9.35 14.37 2.96
CA LEU A 492 -8.57 13.20 2.57
C LEU A 492 -9.47 12.23 1.80
N LEU A 493 -8.89 11.58 0.80
CA LEU A 493 -9.63 10.62 -0.02
C LEU A 493 -9.96 9.38 0.82
N ARG A 494 -11.22 8.93 0.72
CA ARG A 494 -11.72 7.77 1.43
C ARG A 494 -12.77 7.04 0.61
N GLY A 495 -12.70 5.71 0.62
CA GLY A 495 -13.72 4.85 0.05
C GLY A 495 -14.90 4.64 1.02
N ARG A 496 -16.12 4.61 0.49
CA ARG A 496 -17.36 4.31 1.21
C ARG A 496 -18.31 3.54 0.31
N ASP A 497 -18.99 2.52 0.83
CA ASP A 497 -20.07 1.83 0.10
C ASP A 497 -21.39 2.63 0.24
N ILE A 498 -21.74 3.39 -0.81
CA ILE A 498 -23.00 4.16 -0.83
C ILE A 498 -24.24 3.28 -1.06
N ASN A 499 -24.04 1.99 -1.32
CA ASN A 499 -25.11 1.00 -1.47
C ASN A 499 -25.20 0.04 -0.28
N GLN A 500 -24.50 0.33 0.81
CA GLN A 500 -24.59 -0.47 2.03
C GLN A 500 -26.01 -0.39 2.61
N ALA A 501 -26.61 -1.55 2.90
CA ALA A 501 -27.86 -1.61 3.64
C ALA A 501 -27.66 -1.15 5.09
N ASP A 502 -28.70 -0.59 5.70
CA ASP A 502 -28.68 -0.33 7.14
C ASP A 502 -28.60 -1.63 7.92
N ALA A 503 -27.90 -1.63 9.08
CA ALA A 503 -27.83 -2.80 9.94
C ALA A 503 -29.24 -3.26 10.37
N SER A 504 -29.53 -4.55 10.24
CA SER A 504 -30.86 -5.10 10.48
C SER A 504 -30.80 -6.54 11.01
N PRO A 505 -31.71 -6.96 11.88
CA PRO A 505 -31.85 -8.37 12.25
C PRO A 505 -32.44 -9.22 11.11
N ASN A 506 -32.95 -8.61 10.04
CA ASN A 506 -33.51 -9.32 8.90
C ASN A 506 -32.41 -9.76 7.92
N PRO A 507 -32.20 -11.07 7.71
CA PRO A 507 -31.19 -11.57 6.76
C PRO A 507 -31.54 -11.28 5.29
N LEU A 508 -32.79 -10.91 4.98
CA LEU A 508 -33.23 -10.47 3.65
C LEU A 508 -33.17 -8.95 3.50
N ASN A 509 -32.28 -8.30 4.23
CA ASN A 509 -32.11 -6.85 4.17
C ASN A 509 -31.67 -6.42 2.77
N LEU A 510 -32.38 -5.45 2.21
CA LEU A 510 -32.16 -5.01 0.83
C LEU A 510 -31.26 -3.79 0.79
N ARG A 511 -30.32 -3.77 -0.15
CA ARG A 511 -29.51 -2.62 -0.48
C ARG A 511 -30.34 -1.52 -1.15
N PRO A 512 -29.97 -0.23 -1.01
CA PRO A 512 -30.68 0.89 -1.64
C PRO A 512 -30.87 0.71 -3.15
N ASN A 513 -29.85 0.22 -3.87
CA ASN A 513 -29.95 -0.16 -5.28
C ASN A 513 -29.69 -1.66 -5.45
N PRO A 514 -30.72 -2.49 -5.59
CA PRO A 514 -30.58 -3.94 -5.67
C PRO A 514 -29.96 -4.44 -7.01
N LEU A 515 -29.77 -3.54 -7.99
CA LEU A 515 -29.11 -3.88 -9.26
C LEU A 515 -27.58 -3.97 -9.11
N PHE A 516 -27.06 -3.49 -7.99
CA PHE A 516 -25.64 -3.52 -7.68
C PHE A 516 -25.40 -4.20 -6.33
N ALA A 517 -24.24 -4.80 -6.20
CA ALA A 517 -23.67 -5.23 -4.94
C ALA A 517 -23.10 -4.00 -4.18
N ASP A 518 -21.80 -3.92 -3.99
CA ASP A 518 -21.19 -2.73 -3.42
C ASP A 518 -21.08 -1.62 -4.47
N ILE A 519 -21.35 -0.38 -4.07
CA ILE A 519 -21.06 0.81 -4.86
C ILE A 519 -20.06 1.65 -4.07
N VAL A 520 -18.80 1.47 -4.35
CA VAL A 520 -17.71 2.16 -3.64
C VAL A 520 -17.54 3.55 -4.23
N SER A 521 -17.88 4.56 -3.45
CA SER A 521 -17.64 5.97 -3.77
C SER A 521 -16.32 6.44 -3.17
N LEU A 522 -15.44 7.00 -4.00
CA LEU A 522 -14.27 7.73 -3.52
C LEU A 522 -14.70 9.17 -3.21
N GLU A 523 -14.53 9.58 -1.96
CA GLU A 523 -15.02 10.86 -1.44
C GLU A 523 -13.93 11.66 -0.73
N SER A 524 -14.01 12.99 -0.77
CA SER A 524 -13.12 13.91 -0.06
C SER A 524 -13.64 14.20 1.36
N ARG A 525 -13.77 13.18 2.20
CA ARG A 525 -14.35 13.25 3.54
C ARG A 525 -13.41 12.89 4.67
N GLY A 526 -12.28 12.25 4.34
CA GLY A 526 -11.32 11.76 5.31
C GLY A 526 -10.67 12.90 6.11
N ARG A 527 -10.38 12.63 7.37
CA ARG A 527 -9.77 13.58 8.30
C ARG A 527 -8.65 12.89 9.07
N SER A 528 -7.61 13.67 9.35
CA SER A 528 -6.56 13.24 10.27
C SER A 528 -6.14 14.35 11.21
N ARG A 529 -5.54 13.98 12.36
CA ARG A 529 -4.99 14.91 13.33
C ARG A 529 -3.76 14.30 14.00
N TYR A 530 -2.70 15.09 14.06
CA TYR A 530 -1.48 14.72 14.76
C TYR A 530 -1.04 15.82 15.72
N HIS A 531 -0.61 15.43 16.91
CA HIS A 531 0.01 16.31 17.90
C HIS A 531 1.19 15.59 18.53
N ALA A 532 2.31 16.28 18.64
CA ALA A 532 3.49 15.74 19.30
C ALA A 532 4.26 16.80 20.10
N LEU A 533 4.78 16.39 21.24
CA LEU A 533 5.86 17.03 21.94
C LEU A 533 7.15 16.29 21.61
N GLN A 534 8.15 17.03 21.14
CA GLN A 534 9.47 16.49 20.80
C GLN A 534 10.52 17.16 21.70
N ILE A 535 11.42 16.37 22.26
CA ILE A 535 12.52 16.85 23.10
C ILE A 535 13.80 16.24 22.54
N THR A 536 14.75 17.10 22.14
CA THR A 536 16.05 16.67 21.62
C THR A 536 17.15 17.25 22.46
N GLY A 537 18.05 16.41 22.96
CA GLY A 537 19.29 16.80 23.63
C GLY A 537 20.48 16.42 22.77
N GLU A 538 21.35 17.38 22.51
CA GLU A 538 22.58 17.17 21.74
C GLU A 538 23.80 17.60 22.58
N GLN A 539 24.81 16.72 22.61
CA GLN A 539 26.16 17.09 23.01
C GLN A 539 27.10 16.72 21.87
N ARG A 540 27.67 17.75 21.21
CA ARG A 540 28.76 17.56 20.24
C ARG A 540 30.02 17.20 20.99
N TYR A 541 30.88 16.42 20.29
CA TYR A 541 32.10 15.87 20.86
C TYR A 541 32.81 16.84 21.79
N ARG A 542 32.75 16.53 23.08
CA ARG A 542 33.42 17.24 24.16
C ARG A 542 33.70 16.28 25.31
N THR A 543 34.90 16.33 25.91
CA THR A 543 35.32 15.41 26.98
C THR A 543 35.12 13.93 26.60
N GLY A 544 35.41 13.59 25.32
CA GLY A 544 35.29 12.25 24.81
C GLY A 544 33.86 11.77 24.51
N LEU A 545 32.80 12.57 24.76
CA LEU A 545 31.41 12.14 24.53
C LEU A 545 30.74 12.94 23.43
N SER A 546 30.16 12.26 22.44
CA SER A 546 29.13 12.74 21.54
C SER A 546 27.83 12.02 21.86
N LEU A 547 26.72 12.77 22.04
CA LEU A 547 25.43 12.23 22.40
C LEU A 547 24.34 12.97 21.63
N LEU A 548 23.39 12.21 21.07
CA LEU A 548 22.13 12.71 20.56
C LEU A 548 21.01 11.86 21.16
N ALA A 549 20.10 12.49 21.90
CA ALA A 549 18.93 11.85 22.47
C ALA A 549 17.67 12.59 21.97
N ALA A 550 16.75 11.87 21.35
CA ALA A 550 15.49 12.39 20.83
C ALA A 550 14.32 11.59 21.40
N TYR A 551 13.37 12.29 22.00
CA TYR A 551 12.14 11.70 22.53
C TYR A 551 10.92 12.38 21.92
N THR A 552 9.96 11.58 21.47
CA THR A 552 8.68 12.05 20.93
C THR A 552 7.54 11.44 21.73
N LEU A 553 6.65 12.28 22.22
CA LEU A 553 5.33 11.92 22.73
C LEU A 553 4.30 12.39 21.71
N GLY A 554 3.79 11.46 20.90
CA GLY A 554 2.89 11.75 19.78
C GLY A 554 1.49 11.15 19.96
N LYS A 555 0.53 11.66 19.22
CA LYS A 555 -0.79 11.05 19.03
C LYS A 555 -1.25 11.35 17.61
N SER A 556 -1.50 10.29 16.85
CA SER A 556 -2.12 10.34 15.51
C SER A 556 -3.52 9.74 15.56
N GLU A 557 -4.48 10.44 14.98
CA GLU A 557 -5.89 10.04 14.86
C GLU A 557 -6.36 10.31 13.44
N ASP A 558 -7.15 9.38 12.89
CA ASP A 558 -7.80 9.51 11.59
C ASP A 558 -9.11 8.72 11.56
N ASP A 559 -9.86 8.85 10.48
CA ASP A 559 -11.06 8.08 10.19
C ASP A 559 -10.84 7.03 9.08
N GLY A 560 -9.58 6.88 8.64
CA GLY A 560 -9.11 5.87 7.70
C GLY A 560 -7.61 6.04 7.51
N SER A 561 -6.81 5.07 7.96
CA SER A 561 -5.33 5.15 7.92
C SER A 561 -4.76 4.83 6.54
N ASP A 562 -5.60 4.43 5.58
CA ASP A 562 -5.28 4.27 4.17
C ASP A 562 -6.34 4.97 3.32
N PHE A 563 -6.01 5.40 2.10
CA PHE A 563 -6.94 6.17 1.27
C PHE A 563 -7.81 5.28 0.38
N PHE A 564 -7.31 4.15 -0.05
CA PHE A 564 -7.99 3.22 -0.95
C PHE A 564 -8.12 1.85 -0.32
N SER A 565 -9.25 1.61 0.34
CA SER A 565 -9.56 0.32 0.94
C SER A 565 -10.61 -0.40 0.12
N SER A 566 -10.40 -1.67 -0.14
CA SER A 566 -11.43 -2.56 -0.66
C SER A 566 -12.38 -2.99 0.46
N ALA A 567 -13.57 -3.42 0.13
CA ALA A 567 -14.48 -4.05 1.07
C ALA A 567 -13.78 -5.22 1.79
N GLY A 568 -13.96 -5.33 3.11
CA GLY A 568 -13.25 -6.30 3.95
C GLY A 568 -11.93 -5.80 4.53
N ASP A 569 -11.39 -4.68 4.05
CA ASP A 569 -10.25 -4.02 4.67
C ASP A 569 -10.67 -3.42 6.03
N PRO A 570 -9.89 -3.60 7.12
CA PRO A 570 -10.15 -2.96 8.40
C PRO A 570 -10.24 -1.42 8.36
N ASN A 571 -9.64 -0.78 7.35
CA ASN A 571 -9.71 0.67 7.15
C ASN A 571 -11.00 1.12 6.43
N PHE A 572 -11.77 0.21 5.84
CA PHE A 572 -13.08 0.52 5.27
C PHE A 572 -14.11 0.70 6.41
N PRO A 573 -15.03 1.68 6.35
CA PRO A 573 -15.97 1.92 7.45
C PRO A 573 -16.85 0.70 7.71
N GLN A 574 -17.05 0.36 8.99
CA GLN A 574 -17.99 -0.67 9.42
C GLN A 574 -19.42 -0.29 9.00
N ASP A 575 -19.77 0.98 9.22
CA ASP A 575 -21.02 1.59 8.78
C ASP A 575 -20.71 2.75 7.82
N SER A 576 -20.94 2.53 6.53
CA SER A 576 -20.74 3.52 5.49
C SER A 576 -21.73 4.69 5.59
N ASN A 577 -22.85 4.52 6.31
CA ASN A 577 -23.84 5.57 6.58
C ASN A 577 -23.43 6.43 7.80
N ASN A 578 -22.45 5.97 8.62
CA ASN A 578 -21.93 6.70 9.78
C ASN A 578 -20.39 6.71 9.81
N PRO A 579 -19.70 7.26 8.81
CA PRO A 579 -18.24 7.24 8.72
C PRO A 579 -17.54 8.02 9.85
N ASP A 580 -18.25 8.94 10.55
CA ASP A 580 -17.70 9.70 11.67
C ASP A 580 -17.38 8.82 12.90
N ALA A 581 -18.03 7.66 13.03
CA ALA A 581 -17.76 6.68 14.08
C ALA A 581 -16.37 6.01 13.96
N GLU A 582 -15.73 6.12 12.79
CA GLU A 582 -14.42 5.55 12.53
C GLU A 582 -13.26 6.39 13.09
N PHE A 583 -13.51 7.66 13.48
CA PHE A 583 -12.44 8.54 13.93
C PHE A 583 -11.81 8.05 15.23
N SER A 584 -10.58 7.53 15.13
CA SER A 584 -9.85 6.88 16.22
C SER A 584 -8.33 7.01 16.06
N ARG A 585 -7.55 6.28 16.86
CA ARG A 585 -6.08 6.24 16.70
C ARG A 585 -5.71 5.58 15.38
N SER A 586 -4.78 6.24 14.64
CA SER A 586 -4.24 5.73 13.39
C SER A 586 -3.55 4.37 13.58
N ASN A 587 -3.62 3.49 12.57
CA ASN A 587 -2.94 2.17 12.59
C ASN A 587 -1.42 2.27 12.86
N PHE A 588 -0.81 3.39 12.46
CA PHE A 588 0.61 3.68 12.57
C PHE A 588 0.96 4.60 13.75
N ASP A 589 -0.01 4.87 14.67
CA ASP A 589 0.26 5.73 15.84
C ASP A 589 1.29 5.08 16.76
N VAL A 590 2.36 5.82 17.03
CA VAL A 590 3.39 5.46 18.02
C VAL A 590 3.40 6.52 19.11
N ARG A 591 2.84 6.18 20.29
CA ARG A 591 2.65 7.11 21.40
C ARG A 591 3.96 7.63 21.98
N HIS A 592 4.93 6.74 22.15
CA HIS A 592 6.24 7.04 22.73
C HIS A 592 7.33 6.52 21.81
N ARG A 593 8.30 7.37 21.47
CA ARG A 593 9.49 6.98 20.73
C ARG A 593 10.71 7.66 21.34
N LEU A 594 11.70 6.86 21.70
CA LEU A 594 13.02 7.31 22.18
C LEU A 594 14.09 6.77 21.24
N SER A 595 14.99 7.65 20.80
CA SER A 595 16.19 7.28 20.07
C SER A 595 17.39 7.95 20.72
N VAL A 596 18.41 7.18 21.03
CA VAL A 596 19.67 7.67 21.62
C VAL A 596 20.82 7.12 20.81
N SER A 597 21.69 7.99 20.33
CA SER A 597 22.98 7.59 19.75
C SER A 597 24.11 8.26 20.51
N PHE A 598 25.15 7.51 20.77
CA PHE A 598 26.32 8.03 21.48
C PHE A 598 27.62 7.40 20.95
N ALA A 599 28.67 8.17 21.06
CA ALA A 599 30.04 7.71 20.94
C ALA A 599 30.86 8.31 22.10
N TYR A 600 31.48 7.44 22.89
CA TYR A 600 32.26 7.82 24.08
C TYR A 600 33.66 7.25 24.02
N GLU A 601 34.65 8.13 23.96
CA GLU A 601 36.06 7.76 24.14
C GLU A 601 36.35 7.63 25.63
N LEU A 602 36.84 6.45 26.02
CA LEU A 602 37.18 6.24 27.42
C LEU A 602 38.33 7.18 27.84
N PRO A 603 38.30 7.74 29.05
CA PRO A 603 39.28 8.75 29.50
C PRO A 603 40.63 8.14 29.86
N TYR A 604 41.00 7.02 29.24
CA TYR A 604 42.26 6.32 29.41
C TYR A 604 43.00 6.28 28.07
N GLY A 605 44.25 6.75 28.01
CA GLY A 605 44.98 6.62 26.75
C GLY A 605 46.22 7.50 26.65
N ARG A 606 47.02 7.23 25.62
CA ARG A 606 48.30 7.91 25.37
C ARG A 606 48.14 9.40 25.13
N ASN A 607 47.03 9.85 24.61
CA ASN A 607 46.75 11.28 24.35
C ASN A 607 46.47 12.08 25.63
N GLN A 608 46.28 11.41 26.75
CA GLN A 608 46.05 12.07 28.05
C GLN A 608 47.26 11.97 29.00
N GLY A 609 48.39 11.41 28.54
CA GLY A 609 49.61 11.29 29.30
C GLY A 609 49.57 10.20 30.41
N ASP A 610 48.51 9.39 30.44
CA ASP A 610 48.35 8.27 31.37
C ASP A 610 48.99 7.00 30.82
N THR A 611 50.01 6.49 31.47
CA THR A 611 50.78 5.27 31.08
C THR A 611 50.60 4.11 32.07
N GLY A 612 49.71 4.24 33.07
CA GLY A 612 49.50 3.27 34.15
C GLY A 612 48.38 2.25 33.90
N GLY A 613 48.44 1.13 34.58
CA GLY A 613 47.54 -0.03 34.65
C GLY A 613 46.24 -0.07 33.81
N LEU A 614 45.28 0.83 34.05
CA LEU A 614 44.04 0.88 33.29
C LEU A 614 44.18 1.45 31.87
N ALA A 615 45.18 2.34 31.63
CA ALA A 615 45.45 2.89 30.30
C ALA A 615 46.06 1.87 29.36
N SER A 616 46.75 0.84 29.87
CA SER A 616 47.30 -0.24 29.04
C SER A 616 46.26 -1.24 28.53
N VAL A 617 45.06 -1.29 29.18
CA VAL A 617 43.96 -2.20 28.81
C VAL A 617 42.83 -1.46 28.09
N PHE A 618 42.46 -0.27 28.55
CA PHE A 618 41.31 0.50 28.07
C PHE A 618 41.73 1.80 27.35
N GLY A 619 43.01 2.00 27.11
CA GLY A 619 43.52 3.16 26.38
C GLY A 619 43.04 3.19 24.95
N ASP A 620 42.57 4.39 24.52
CA ASP A 620 42.08 4.67 23.18
C ASP A 620 40.86 3.83 22.75
N TRP A 621 40.09 3.28 23.72
CA TRP A 621 38.85 2.61 23.42
C TRP A 621 37.71 3.61 23.23
N GLN A 622 36.86 3.36 22.22
CA GLN A 622 35.64 4.07 21.99
C GLN A 622 34.44 3.12 22.14
N LEU A 623 33.49 3.51 22.95
CA LEU A 623 32.20 2.84 23.08
C LEU A 623 31.18 3.63 22.26
N ALA A 624 30.55 3.01 21.25
CA ALA A 624 29.49 3.61 20.46
C ALA A 624 28.25 2.71 20.48
N GLY A 625 27.07 3.35 20.48
CA GLY A 625 25.83 2.61 20.51
C GLY A 625 24.65 3.44 20.00
N VAL A 626 23.64 2.72 19.54
CA VAL A 626 22.31 3.26 19.18
C VAL A 626 21.24 2.47 19.95
N LEU A 627 20.39 3.18 20.65
CA LEU A 627 19.22 2.64 21.33
C LEU A 627 17.96 3.22 20.68
N SER A 628 17.03 2.36 20.28
CA SER A 628 15.71 2.77 19.81
C SER A 628 14.64 2.01 20.59
N MET A 629 13.70 2.76 21.18
CA MET A 629 12.56 2.23 21.94
C MET A 629 11.29 2.91 21.47
N GLN A 630 10.22 2.13 21.27
CA GLN A 630 8.92 2.69 20.91
C GLN A 630 7.76 1.86 21.46
N SER A 631 6.61 2.50 21.66
CA SER A 631 5.36 1.80 21.98
C SER A 631 4.83 1.05 20.76
N GLY A 632 4.02 0.01 20.98
CA GLY A 632 3.34 -0.73 19.91
C GLY A 632 2.30 0.14 19.18
N SER A 633 2.01 -0.25 17.95
CA SER A 633 0.96 0.36 17.11
C SER A 633 -0.42 -0.21 17.46
N PRO A 634 -1.51 0.56 17.30
CA PRO A 634 -2.87 0.05 17.39
C PRO A 634 -3.16 -0.99 16.31
N PHE A 635 -4.14 -1.85 16.58
CA PHE A 635 -4.70 -2.76 15.60
C PHE A 635 -6.22 -2.84 15.76
N THR A 636 -6.92 -3.14 14.66
CA THR A 636 -8.38 -3.30 14.65
C THR A 636 -8.73 -4.78 14.73
N VAL A 637 -9.68 -5.12 15.59
CA VAL A 637 -10.28 -6.47 15.65
C VAL A 637 -11.54 -6.48 14.81
N ALA A 638 -11.63 -7.40 13.86
CA ALA A 638 -12.80 -7.59 13.02
C ALA A 638 -13.32 -9.02 13.16
N LEU A 639 -14.58 -9.26 12.80
CA LEU A 639 -15.14 -10.60 12.66
C LEU A 639 -14.57 -11.26 11.39
N LEU A 640 -14.68 -12.59 11.33
CA LEU A 640 -14.31 -13.32 10.12
C LEU A 640 -15.11 -12.82 8.91
N PRO A 641 -14.51 -12.77 7.72
CA PRO A 641 -15.17 -12.25 6.51
C PRO A 641 -16.48 -12.95 6.15
N GLU A 642 -16.64 -14.20 6.55
CA GLU A 642 -17.83 -15.00 6.29
C GLU A 642 -19.01 -14.69 7.23
N ILE A 643 -18.78 -13.81 8.23
CA ILE A 643 -19.78 -13.45 9.23
C ILE A 643 -20.32 -12.05 8.94
N ASP A 644 -21.49 -11.97 8.31
CA ASP A 644 -22.28 -10.74 8.19
C ASP A 644 -23.30 -10.68 9.32
N ASN A 645 -22.87 -10.27 10.50
CA ASN A 645 -23.73 -10.23 11.68
C ASN A 645 -24.72 -9.05 11.65
N SER A 646 -24.36 -7.98 10.95
CA SER A 646 -25.18 -6.78 10.77
C SER A 646 -26.21 -6.94 9.65
N ASN A 647 -26.10 -7.96 8.81
CA ASN A 647 -26.91 -8.16 7.58
C ASN A 647 -26.83 -6.95 6.62
N THR A 648 -25.67 -6.34 6.52
CA THR A 648 -25.40 -5.24 5.58
C THR A 648 -25.07 -5.73 4.17
N GLY A 649 -24.92 -7.03 3.99
CA GLY A 649 -24.69 -7.72 2.71
C GLY A 649 -23.21 -7.83 2.32
N ARG A 650 -22.28 -7.40 3.14
CA ARG A 650 -20.86 -7.36 2.76
C ARG A 650 -20.22 -8.75 2.70
N ALA A 651 -20.56 -9.63 3.65
CA ALA A 651 -20.04 -11.01 3.67
C ALA A 651 -20.52 -11.84 2.47
N ALA A 652 -21.70 -11.56 1.95
CA ALA A 652 -22.33 -12.36 0.90
C ALA A 652 -21.55 -12.35 -0.43
N LEU A 653 -20.67 -11.38 -0.65
CA LEU A 653 -19.89 -11.22 -1.88
C LEU A 653 -18.43 -11.69 -1.75
N GLY A 654 -18.06 -12.30 -0.62
CA GLY A 654 -16.68 -12.75 -0.38
C GLY A 654 -15.66 -11.62 -0.14
N PHE A 655 -16.09 -10.36 -0.10
CA PHE A 655 -15.21 -9.23 0.22
C PHE A 655 -15.05 -8.99 1.73
N GLY A 656 -15.63 -9.86 2.55
CA GLY A 656 -15.58 -9.83 4.00
C GLY A 656 -16.52 -8.79 4.64
N ALA A 657 -17.05 -9.12 5.81
CA ALA A 657 -17.74 -8.19 6.67
C ALA A 657 -16.73 -7.30 7.40
N ASN A 658 -17.01 -6.00 7.49
CA ASN A 658 -16.26 -5.10 8.37
C ASN A 658 -16.87 -5.04 9.78
N ASP A 659 -17.74 -5.97 10.11
CA ASP A 659 -18.33 -6.04 11.43
C ASP A 659 -17.25 -6.19 12.48
N ARG A 660 -17.39 -5.45 13.59
CA ARG A 660 -16.47 -5.50 14.73
C ARG A 660 -17.20 -6.00 15.96
N PRO A 661 -16.51 -6.79 16.81
CA PRO A 661 -17.09 -7.21 18.06
C PRO A 661 -17.25 -6.02 19.03
N ASN A 662 -18.25 -6.08 19.90
CA ASN A 662 -18.44 -5.07 20.94
C ASN A 662 -17.36 -5.21 22.01
N LEU A 663 -16.72 -4.08 22.36
CA LEU A 663 -15.83 -4.02 23.51
C LEU A 663 -16.66 -3.94 24.80
N VAL A 664 -16.53 -4.95 25.68
CA VAL A 664 -17.26 -5.02 26.95
C VAL A 664 -16.42 -4.67 28.16
N ASP A 665 -15.08 -4.71 28.03
CA ASP A 665 -14.12 -4.39 29.08
C ASP A 665 -12.77 -3.97 28.50
N SER A 666 -11.80 -3.61 29.36
CA SER A 666 -10.44 -3.26 28.94
C SER A 666 -9.78 -4.41 28.18
N THR A 667 -9.12 -4.09 27.06
CA THR A 667 -8.30 -5.01 26.28
C THR A 667 -6.86 -5.14 26.80
N ALA A 668 -6.47 -4.35 27.81
CA ALA A 668 -5.13 -4.40 28.38
C ALA A 668 -4.95 -5.68 29.22
N ALA A 669 -3.90 -6.45 28.92
CA ALA A 669 -3.52 -7.57 29.76
C ALA A 669 -3.00 -7.07 31.12
N GLU A 670 -3.44 -7.67 32.22
CA GLU A 670 -2.94 -7.35 33.57
C GLU A 670 -1.44 -7.64 33.71
N ASN A 671 -0.99 -8.74 33.08
CA ASN A 671 0.41 -9.16 33.06
C ASN A 671 0.80 -9.48 31.61
N PRO A 672 1.20 -8.47 30.80
CA PRO A 672 1.53 -8.68 29.41
C PRO A 672 2.78 -9.55 29.25
N SER A 673 2.70 -10.55 28.37
CA SER A 673 3.82 -11.39 27.97
C SER A 673 3.88 -11.44 26.44
N PRO A 674 4.96 -11.98 25.83
CA PRO A 674 5.01 -12.18 24.38
C PRO A 674 3.85 -13.01 23.83
N ASP A 675 3.29 -13.92 24.64
CA ASP A 675 2.19 -14.80 24.26
C ASP A 675 0.81 -14.27 24.69
N ALA A 676 0.75 -13.24 25.52
CA ALA A 676 -0.50 -12.66 26.06
C ALA A 676 -0.35 -11.15 26.28
N VAL A 677 -0.35 -10.40 25.19
CA VAL A 677 -0.21 -8.93 25.20
C VAL A 677 -1.53 -8.20 25.45
N SER A 678 -2.66 -8.85 25.19
CA SER A 678 -4.00 -8.31 25.43
C SER A 678 -5.00 -9.42 25.73
N TYR A 679 -6.05 -9.08 26.47
CA TYR A 679 -7.25 -9.93 26.62
C TYR A 679 -8.38 -9.29 25.81
N THR A 680 -9.06 -10.09 25.00
CA THR A 680 -10.24 -9.64 24.28
C THR A 680 -11.50 -10.01 25.06
N HIS A 681 -11.99 -9.11 25.88
CA HIS A 681 -13.34 -9.18 26.43
C HIS A 681 -14.32 -8.65 25.38
N LEU A 682 -14.58 -9.45 24.38
CA LEU A 682 -15.39 -9.08 23.24
C LEU A 682 -16.65 -9.96 23.19
N THR A 683 -17.79 -9.36 22.93
CA THR A 683 -19.02 -10.08 22.57
C THR A 683 -19.34 -9.83 21.12
N LEU A 684 -19.89 -10.85 20.46
CA LEU A 684 -20.50 -10.62 19.16
C LEU A 684 -21.63 -9.59 19.32
N PRO A 685 -21.80 -8.64 18.37
CA PRO A 685 -22.94 -7.76 18.36
C PRO A 685 -24.22 -8.59 18.42
N THR A 686 -25.07 -8.35 19.40
CA THR A 686 -26.39 -8.97 19.42
C THR A 686 -27.19 -8.37 18.27
N LYS A 687 -27.78 -9.21 17.42
CA LYS A 687 -28.71 -8.71 16.40
C LYS A 687 -29.75 -7.82 17.08
N ALA A 688 -29.76 -6.54 16.73
CA ALA A 688 -30.68 -5.54 17.26
C ALA A 688 -32.14 -5.83 16.83
#